data_65b059e301465b96c8dadffff418d381
#
_entry.id   65b059e301465b96c8dadffff418d381
#
_cell.length_a   1.000
_cell.length_b   1.000
_cell.length_c   1.000
_cell.angle_alpha   90.00
_cell.angle_beta   90.00
_cell.angle_gamma   90.00
#
_symmetry.space_group_name_H-M   'P 1'
#
loop_
_entity.id
_entity.type
_entity.pdbx_description
1 polymer ?
#
loop_
_entity_poly.entity_id
_entity_poly.type
_entity_poly.pdbx_seq_one_letter_code
_entity_poly.pdbx_strand_id
1 'polypeptide(L)'
;MKEQFEQWVARLQISEAGQKIIEKVRSSEPSRRVGGGSKNVSGRYPSRKMGVTIQFESHRVELPIIYQLEHDEDVLEFYDQPPQIKLDYQASNGRRLGILHTPDLFVIRTNSAGWEECKTEHDLKKLAEKNPNRYFYSQEDNQWHCPPGEDYANQFGLYYRIRSDREINWVLQRNLQFLEDYYRSESLVVEEAIAQSLLAIVSSQPGITLAELLNQSTGAKSDDIYTLIIQEQIYIDLNASSLAEPERCLIFRDEQTASAYRLMVEQPSVSIPAISPVVNIVTGTLVNWDGKGLNIIHVGETEVILGAENNQLIELKKAIFENLVPQGKITSLQTPEKTAITTESWQRFYQASPEDQAEALERYRTIEPYLNGHPPENETIPARTIRHWKAKYLTAIQKYGCGYIGLLSHRSVKGNRQRKLPEDTLAIMERFILEDYETLKQKRMWEVHAALVRACEQSGVIAPSYKAFTKEVQRRTGYEQTKKRQGRRAAYQHESFYWELAITTPRHGDRPFEIGHIDHTELDVELVCSDTGRNLGRPWATFLVDAYSRRLLAVYLTFDSPSYRSCLMVLRICVKRHGRLPQIVVVDNGAEFHSVYFETLLATFECTKKQRPPAKARFGSVCERLFGTSNTQFVHNLLGNTQITRNVRQVTKSVNPKNLAVWTLGLLYEYLCAWAYEVYDTDEHPALFQSPRDAFAAGMAIGGSRVHRMISYDENFQILTLPTTSEGKAKVQVGRGVKINSIYYWSNSFRDPQIENTSVQIRYDPFNIGIAYAFVRGQWVQCISQYYAELQGRSEKELKLASIELRKRSSNHAQQSKVSAKNLAEFLASVEAQEALLEQRSYDAEVKEVFRVIEGGKATTSRNEEPKLIQVTFANTDFQADEDEAIVPETLVVYEEF
;
A
#
# COMPACT_ATOMS: atom_id res chain seq x y z
N MET A 1 13.40 28.72 26.74
CA MET A 1 13.99 28.26 25.46
C MET A 1 15.29 29.00 25.09
N LYS A 2 15.32 30.33 24.98
CA LYS A 2 16.55 31.07 24.56
C LYS A 2 17.71 30.89 25.55
N GLU A 3 17.44 31.00 26.83
CA GLU A 3 18.42 30.79 27.92
C GLU A 3 18.96 29.36 27.99
N GLN A 4 18.11 28.34 27.77
CA GLN A 4 18.51 26.95 27.68
C GLN A 4 19.39 26.67 26.45
N PHE A 5 19.12 27.33 25.33
CA PHE A 5 19.91 27.19 24.12
C PHE A 5 21.29 27.82 24.29
N GLU A 6 21.39 29.03 24.89
CA GLU A 6 22.65 29.69 25.19
C GLU A 6 23.52 28.83 26.12
N GLN A 7 22.93 28.20 27.16
CA GLN A 7 23.64 27.28 28.06
C GLN A 7 24.12 26.02 27.33
N TRP A 8 23.29 25.46 26.43
CA TRP A 8 23.62 24.28 25.61
C TRP A 8 24.78 24.58 24.68
N VAL A 9 24.72 25.71 23.96
CA VAL A 9 25.82 26.21 23.07
C VAL A 9 27.13 26.42 23.83
N ALA A 10 27.05 27.04 25.00
CA ALA A 10 28.23 27.30 25.82
C ALA A 10 28.87 25.98 26.32
N ARG A 11 28.05 25.00 26.70
CA ARG A 11 28.53 23.70 27.14
C ARG A 11 29.27 22.94 26.04
N LEU A 12 28.77 23.00 24.79
CA LEU A 12 29.35 22.31 23.65
C LEU A 12 30.46 23.07 22.96
N GLN A 13 30.79 24.31 23.40
CA GLN A 13 31.80 25.18 22.81
C GLN A 13 31.60 25.41 21.29
N ILE A 14 30.35 25.48 20.84
CA ILE A 14 30.01 25.69 19.43
C ILE A 14 30.48 27.08 19.01
N SER A 15 31.20 27.17 17.89
CA SER A 15 31.68 28.43 17.35
C SER A 15 30.54 29.41 17.06
N GLU A 16 30.80 30.71 17.09
CA GLU A 16 29.79 31.72 16.75
C GLU A 16 29.21 31.53 15.34
N ALA A 17 30.03 31.03 14.40
CA ALA A 17 29.59 30.68 13.06
C ALA A 17 28.65 29.45 13.08
N GLY A 18 28.93 28.44 13.92
CA GLY A 18 28.07 27.29 14.13
C GLY A 18 26.73 27.69 14.75
N GLN A 19 26.72 28.60 15.72
CA GLN A 19 25.49 29.13 16.31
C GLN A 19 24.60 29.80 15.27
N LYS A 20 25.18 30.64 14.40
CA LYS A 20 24.42 31.27 13.29
C LYS A 20 23.84 30.28 12.32
N ILE A 21 24.52 29.15 12.07
CA ILE A 21 23.99 28.06 11.24
C ILE A 21 22.77 27.44 11.90
N ILE A 22 22.84 27.07 13.18
CA ILE A 22 21.74 26.48 13.93
C ILE A 22 20.54 27.44 13.96
N GLU A 23 20.75 28.72 14.26
CA GLU A 23 19.68 29.73 14.25
C GLU A 23 19.03 29.87 12.86
N LYS A 24 19.87 29.84 11.81
CA LYS A 24 19.39 29.86 10.44
C LYS A 24 18.53 28.63 10.13
N VAL A 25 18.95 27.43 10.52
CA VAL A 25 18.15 26.20 10.31
C VAL A 25 16.82 26.32 11.05
N ARG A 26 16.83 26.72 12.33
CA ARG A 26 15.62 26.87 13.14
C ARG A 26 14.62 27.88 12.58
N SER A 27 15.12 28.93 11.91
CA SER A 27 14.27 30.02 11.36
C SER A 27 13.88 29.83 9.90
N SER A 28 14.49 28.87 9.21
CA SER A 28 14.24 28.62 7.78
C SER A 28 13.11 27.63 7.58
N GLU A 29 12.29 27.87 6.55
CA GLU A 29 11.43 26.82 6.01
C GLU A 29 12.28 25.76 5.29
N PRO A 30 11.79 24.53 5.11
CA PRO A 30 12.48 23.51 4.30
C PRO A 30 12.91 24.05 2.94
N SER A 31 14.16 23.82 2.55
CA SER A 31 14.76 24.39 1.33
C SER A 31 14.07 23.97 0.05
N ARG A 32 13.34 22.88 0.08
CA ARG A 32 12.51 22.38 -1.03
C ARG A 32 11.28 21.65 -0.51
N ARG A 33 10.21 21.71 -1.30
CA ARG A 33 9.04 20.88 -1.07
C ARG A 33 9.29 19.50 -1.67
N VAL A 34 9.21 18.47 -0.84
CA VAL A 34 9.31 17.08 -1.28
C VAL A 34 8.06 16.69 -2.06
N GLY A 35 8.25 16.23 -3.28
CA GLY A 35 7.21 15.71 -4.16
C GLY A 35 7.36 14.21 -4.42
N GLY A 36 6.35 13.59 -5.03
CA GLY A 36 6.38 12.16 -5.41
C GLY A 36 7.49 11.87 -6.42
N GLY A 37 8.55 11.23 -5.99
CA GLY A 37 9.62 10.72 -6.87
C GLY A 37 9.14 9.49 -7.65
N SER A 38 9.72 9.24 -8.84
CA SER A 38 9.34 8.10 -9.69
C SER A 38 9.74 6.72 -9.13
N LYS A 39 10.59 6.69 -8.11
CA LYS A 39 11.17 5.45 -7.57
C LYS A 39 10.82 5.17 -6.12
N ASN A 40 10.56 6.20 -5.31
CA ASN A 40 10.42 6.08 -3.86
C ASN A 40 9.02 6.50 -3.41
N VAL A 41 8.59 5.95 -2.27
CA VAL A 41 7.43 6.42 -1.52
C VAL A 41 7.89 7.63 -0.70
N SER A 42 7.32 8.80 -0.96
CA SER A 42 7.53 10.03 -0.20
C SER A 42 6.32 10.33 0.68
N GLY A 43 6.45 11.31 1.58
CA GLY A 43 5.31 11.67 2.41
C GLY A 43 5.57 12.78 3.42
N ARG A 44 4.68 12.83 4.42
CA ARG A 44 4.64 13.79 5.50
C ARG A 44 4.40 13.05 6.82
N TYR A 45 5.24 13.29 7.79
CA TYR A 45 5.13 12.74 9.14
C TYR A 45 4.80 13.88 10.13
N PRO A 46 3.70 13.81 10.88
CA PRO A 46 3.37 14.81 11.89
C PRO A 46 4.19 14.55 13.17
N SER A 47 5.28 15.30 13.35
CA SER A 47 6.13 15.21 14.52
C SER A 47 5.53 15.99 15.69
N ARG A 48 5.36 15.34 16.85
CA ARG A 48 4.99 15.99 18.10
C ARG A 48 6.18 16.70 18.74
N LYS A 49 7.36 16.07 18.70
CA LYS A 49 8.61 16.64 19.21
C LYS A 49 8.88 18.01 18.57
N MET A 50 8.64 18.14 17.27
CA MET A 50 8.87 19.37 16.52
C MET A 50 7.66 20.29 16.47
N GLY A 51 6.44 19.79 16.70
CA GLY A 51 5.17 20.52 16.53
C GLY A 51 4.86 20.90 15.08
N VAL A 52 5.54 20.30 14.12
CA VAL A 52 5.41 20.53 12.68
C VAL A 52 5.44 19.22 11.90
N THR A 53 5.04 19.30 10.63
CA THR A 53 5.09 18.13 9.74
C THR A 53 6.46 18.04 9.07
N ILE A 54 7.13 16.91 9.23
CA ILE A 54 8.43 16.57 8.65
C ILE A 54 8.23 15.85 7.31
N GLN A 55 8.89 16.29 6.26
CA GLN A 55 8.86 15.70 4.94
C GLN A 55 9.88 14.57 4.83
N PHE A 56 9.55 13.54 4.03
CA PHE A 56 10.49 12.48 3.66
C PHE A 56 10.35 12.08 2.20
N GLU A 57 11.46 11.76 1.55
CA GLU A 57 11.53 11.27 0.16
C GLU A 57 11.58 9.74 0.08
N SER A 58 11.96 9.08 1.18
CA SER A 58 12.11 7.64 1.28
C SER A 58 11.42 7.07 2.52
N HIS A 59 10.43 6.20 2.30
CA HIS A 59 9.84 5.43 3.40
C HIS A 59 10.77 4.32 3.91
N ARG A 60 11.86 4.05 3.20
CA ARG A 60 12.79 2.96 3.51
C ARG A 60 13.97 3.40 4.38
N VAL A 61 14.42 4.63 4.26
CA VAL A 61 15.56 5.15 5.03
C VAL A 61 15.15 6.35 5.86
N GLU A 62 14.64 7.42 5.22
CA GLU A 62 14.32 8.66 5.92
C GLU A 62 13.20 8.48 6.95
N LEU A 63 12.08 7.88 6.57
CA LEU A 63 10.95 7.72 7.50
C LEU A 63 11.30 6.87 8.74
N PRO A 64 11.98 5.71 8.63
CA PRO A 64 12.45 4.99 9.82
C PRO A 64 13.39 5.80 10.71
N ILE A 65 14.27 6.59 10.11
CA ILE A 65 15.18 7.48 10.88
C ILE A 65 14.37 8.58 11.57
N ILE A 66 13.36 9.17 10.93
CA ILE A 66 12.46 10.14 11.55
C ILE A 66 11.74 9.53 12.76
N TYR A 67 11.25 8.28 12.67
CA TYR A 67 10.67 7.59 13.83
C TYR A 67 11.69 7.40 14.96
N GLN A 68 12.94 7.05 14.64
CA GLN A 68 13.99 6.95 15.65
C GLN A 68 14.24 8.31 16.31
N LEU A 69 14.38 9.39 15.52
CA LEU A 69 14.62 10.76 16.05
C LEU A 69 13.43 11.25 16.91
N GLU A 70 12.22 10.92 16.52
CA GLU A 70 11.00 11.28 17.28
C GLU A 70 10.99 10.67 18.68
N HIS A 71 11.43 9.41 18.82
CA HIS A 71 11.39 8.65 20.05
C HIS A 71 12.71 8.60 20.84
N ASP A 72 13.82 9.16 20.28
CA ASP A 72 15.12 9.24 20.91
C ASP A 72 15.16 10.42 21.88
N GLU A 73 15.33 10.15 23.19
CA GLU A 73 15.42 11.19 24.23
C GLU A 73 16.66 12.08 24.09
N ASP A 74 17.74 11.58 23.48
CA ASP A 74 18.93 12.37 23.19
C ASP A 74 18.68 13.44 22.10
N VAL A 75 17.65 13.26 21.27
CA VAL A 75 17.30 14.21 20.20
C VAL A 75 16.35 15.28 20.73
N LEU A 76 16.85 16.53 20.71
CA LEU A 76 16.08 17.70 21.11
C LEU A 76 15.23 18.27 19.98
N GLU A 77 15.81 18.39 18.79
CA GLU A 77 15.18 18.95 17.60
C GLU A 77 15.72 18.29 16.34
N PHE A 78 14.90 18.21 15.28
CA PHE A 78 15.35 17.77 13.95
C PHE A 78 14.55 18.45 12.84
N TYR A 79 15.22 18.83 11.76
CA TYR A 79 14.67 19.63 10.67
C TYR A 79 14.91 18.93 9.33
N ASP A 80 13.87 18.81 8.51
CA ASP A 80 13.95 18.25 7.16
C ASP A 80 14.44 19.31 6.16
N GLN A 81 15.15 18.86 5.15
CA GLN A 81 15.61 19.66 4.02
C GLN A 81 16.22 21.02 4.47
N PRO A 82 17.26 21.01 5.34
CA PRO A 82 17.88 22.23 5.84
C PRO A 82 18.48 23.08 4.72
N PRO A 83 18.89 24.33 5.01
CA PRO A 83 19.56 25.18 4.03
C PRO A 83 20.75 24.48 3.35
N GLN A 84 20.90 24.75 2.04
CA GLN A 84 21.98 24.17 1.24
C GLN A 84 23.36 24.50 1.80
N ILE A 85 24.24 23.52 1.73
CA ILE A 85 25.66 23.64 2.07
C ILE A 85 26.51 23.45 0.82
N LYS A 86 27.71 24.05 0.80
CA LYS A 86 28.64 23.88 -0.31
C LYS A 86 29.66 22.80 0.04
N LEU A 87 29.70 21.74 -0.74
CA LEU A 87 30.66 20.65 -0.62
C LEU A 87 31.74 20.82 -1.66
N ASP A 88 32.99 21.02 -1.21
CA ASP A 88 34.16 21.16 -2.07
C ASP A 88 35.01 19.88 -2.01
N TYR A 89 35.23 19.21 -3.14
CA TYR A 89 36.04 17.98 -3.22
C TYR A 89 36.71 17.80 -4.59
N GLN A 90 37.63 16.86 -4.70
CA GLN A 90 38.25 16.49 -5.97
C GLN A 90 37.49 15.30 -6.60
N ALA A 91 37.11 15.43 -7.85
CA ALA A 91 36.58 14.30 -8.62
C ALA A 91 37.69 13.27 -8.88
N SER A 92 37.30 12.05 -9.31
CA SER A 92 38.22 10.97 -9.65
C SER A 92 39.26 11.35 -10.73
N ASN A 93 38.94 12.33 -11.56
CA ASN A 93 39.85 12.90 -12.59
C ASN A 93 40.77 14.04 -12.09
N GLY A 94 40.82 14.31 -10.78
CA GLY A 94 41.61 15.38 -10.16
C GLY A 94 41.04 16.80 -10.24
N ARG A 95 39.88 17.00 -10.90
CA ARG A 95 39.22 18.30 -11.01
C ARG A 95 38.60 18.69 -9.66
N ARG A 96 38.81 19.90 -9.19
CA ARG A 96 38.09 20.46 -8.04
C ARG A 96 36.64 20.76 -8.42
N LEU A 97 35.70 20.25 -7.62
CA LEU A 97 34.27 20.48 -7.73
C LEU A 97 33.74 21.13 -6.47
N GLY A 98 32.94 22.19 -6.64
CA GLY A 98 32.11 22.76 -5.58
C GLY A 98 30.65 22.55 -5.94
N ILE A 99 29.92 21.82 -5.13
CA ILE A 99 28.50 21.53 -5.36
C ILE A 99 27.63 22.08 -4.23
N LEU A 100 26.49 22.64 -4.58
CA LEU A 100 25.46 22.94 -3.59
C LEU A 100 24.69 21.65 -3.30
N HIS A 101 24.57 21.32 -2.03
CA HIS A 101 23.95 20.10 -1.55
C HIS A 101 22.96 20.43 -0.43
N THR A 102 21.77 19.82 -0.49
CA THR A 102 20.78 19.87 0.58
C THR A 102 20.83 18.53 1.30
N PRO A 103 21.36 18.44 2.52
CA PRO A 103 21.26 17.23 3.35
C PRO A 103 19.80 16.92 3.68
N ASP A 104 19.50 15.65 3.99
CA ASP A 104 18.13 15.24 4.24
C ASP A 104 17.61 15.77 5.58
N LEU A 105 18.46 15.77 6.62
CA LEU A 105 18.10 16.21 7.97
C LEU A 105 19.18 17.07 8.60
N PHE A 106 18.78 17.94 9.54
CA PHE A 106 19.66 18.57 10.53
C PHE A 106 19.14 18.22 11.92
N VAL A 107 19.99 17.65 12.76
CA VAL A 107 19.60 17.08 14.06
C VAL A 107 20.35 17.80 15.19
N ILE A 108 19.64 18.21 16.23
CA ILE A 108 20.17 18.78 17.47
C ILE A 108 19.96 17.77 18.58
N ARG A 109 21.06 17.28 19.15
CA ARG A 109 21.08 16.34 20.27
C ARG A 109 21.51 17.01 21.55
N THR A 110 21.38 16.31 22.66
CA THR A 110 21.86 16.83 23.95
C THR A 110 23.35 17.22 23.90
N ASN A 111 24.18 16.46 23.19
CA ASN A 111 25.65 16.64 23.17
C ASN A 111 26.24 16.95 21.80
N SER A 112 25.45 17.16 20.76
CA SER A 112 25.95 17.44 19.42
C SER A 112 24.86 18.04 18.54
N ALA A 113 25.30 18.68 17.42
CA ALA A 113 24.38 19.05 16.35
C ALA A 113 25.05 18.88 14.99
N GLY A 114 24.27 18.59 13.96
CA GLY A 114 24.84 18.43 12.61
C GLY A 114 23.86 17.92 11.58
N TRP A 115 24.38 17.63 10.41
CA TRP A 115 23.63 17.16 9.26
C TRP A 115 23.64 15.63 9.17
N GLU A 116 22.51 15.06 8.81
CA GLU A 116 22.38 13.63 8.54
C GLU A 116 21.87 13.45 7.10
N GLU A 117 22.59 12.63 6.32
CA GLU A 117 22.26 12.27 4.94
C GLU A 117 21.82 10.82 4.90
N CYS A 118 20.61 10.58 4.39
CA CYS A 118 19.96 9.27 4.39
C CYS A 118 20.06 8.60 3.03
N LYS A 119 20.71 7.45 2.92
CA LYS A 119 20.87 6.71 1.67
C LYS A 119 20.74 5.21 1.88
N THR A 120 20.32 4.49 0.85
CA THR A 120 20.36 3.03 0.90
C THR A 120 21.80 2.52 0.73
N GLU A 121 22.15 1.39 1.35
CA GLU A 121 23.43 0.69 1.14
C GLU A 121 23.73 0.47 -0.34
N HIS A 122 22.69 0.13 -1.11
CA HIS A 122 22.82 -0.06 -2.54
C HIS A 122 23.23 1.21 -3.30
N ASP A 123 22.64 2.35 -2.94
CA ASP A 123 22.96 3.62 -3.58
C ASP A 123 24.35 4.12 -3.11
N LEU A 124 24.68 3.93 -1.83
CA LEU A 124 25.98 4.29 -1.29
C LEU A 124 27.12 3.55 -2.00
N LYS A 125 26.99 2.23 -2.22
CA LYS A 125 27.96 1.43 -2.99
C LYS A 125 28.14 1.97 -4.40
N LYS A 126 27.06 2.27 -5.11
CA LYS A 126 27.14 2.86 -6.45
C LYS A 126 27.76 4.26 -6.46
N LEU A 127 27.46 5.05 -5.44
CA LEU A 127 28.01 6.39 -5.29
C LEU A 127 29.49 6.37 -4.96
N ALA A 128 29.94 5.43 -4.12
CA ALA A 128 31.36 5.20 -3.80
C ALA A 128 32.16 4.76 -5.03
N GLU A 129 31.62 3.84 -5.84
CA GLU A 129 32.25 3.45 -7.11
C GLU A 129 32.40 4.63 -8.07
N LYS A 130 31.39 5.50 -8.16
CA LYS A 130 31.36 6.65 -9.06
C LYS A 130 32.15 7.85 -8.54
N ASN A 131 32.11 8.09 -7.24
CA ASN A 131 32.69 9.25 -6.56
C ASN A 131 33.41 8.82 -5.25
N PRO A 132 34.53 8.09 -5.32
CA PRO A 132 35.22 7.54 -4.14
C PRO A 132 35.74 8.61 -3.20
N ASN A 133 36.02 9.82 -3.69
CA ASN A 133 36.46 10.95 -2.88
C ASN A 133 35.33 11.71 -2.15
N ARG A 134 34.08 11.32 -2.44
CA ARG A 134 32.90 11.89 -1.75
C ARG A 134 32.26 10.89 -0.81
N TYR A 135 32.25 9.61 -1.16
CA TYR A 135 31.65 8.55 -0.36
C TYR A 135 32.58 7.37 -0.26
N PHE A 136 32.85 6.90 0.95
CA PHE A 136 33.56 5.65 1.18
C PHE A 136 33.05 4.96 2.44
N TYR A 137 33.22 3.64 2.49
CA TYR A 137 32.91 2.83 3.66
C TYR A 137 34.19 2.55 4.42
N SER A 138 34.24 2.91 5.70
CA SER A 138 35.34 2.62 6.59
C SER A 138 35.12 1.27 7.29
N GLN A 139 36.11 0.39 7.23
CA GLN A 139 36.08 -0.90 7.94
C GLN A 139 36.47 -0.75 9.42
N GLU A 140 37.09 0.35 9.81
CA GLU A 140 37.55 0.57 11.18
C GLU A 140 36.38 0.84 12.13
N ASP A 141 35.45 1.69 11.70
CA ASP A 141 34.27 2.06 12.48
C ASP A 141 32.95 1.49 11.94
N ASN A 142 33.01 0.74 10.82
CA ASN A 142 31.85 0.16 10.14
C ASN A 142 30.81 1.21 9.69
N GLN A 143 31.25 2.38 9.27
CA GLN A 143 30.38 3.48 8.86
C GLN A 143 30.69 3.99 7.45
N TRP A 144 29.69 4.61 6.86
CA TRP A 144 29.83 5.39 5.64
C TRP A 144 30.26 6.81 5.96
N HIS A 145 31.22 7.35 5.20
CA HIS A 145 31.76 8.68 5.33
C HIS A 145 31.54 9.54 4.10
N CYS A 146 31.39 10.83 4.32
CA CYS A 146 31.39 11.88 3.30
C CYS A 146 32.41 12.97 3.69
N PRO A 147 33.71 12.78 3.39
CA PRO A 147 34.74 13.71 3.79
C PRO A 147 34.44 15.18 3.50
N PRO A 148 33.96 15.57 2.30
CA PRO A 148 33.63 16.97 2.04
C PRO A 148 32.45 17.48 2.90
N GLY A 149 31.56 16.62 3.36
CA GLY A 149 30.51 17.00 4.31
C GLY A 149 31.05 17.15 5.73
N GLU A 150 31.89 16.21 6.15
CA GLU A 150 32.56 16.22 7.45
C GLU A 150 33.51 17.40 7.57
N ASP A 151 34.33 17.70 6.54
CA ASP A 151 35.21 18.84 6.48
C ASP A 151 34.44 20.17 6.57
N TYR A 152 33.29 20.25 5.90
CA TYR A 152 32.40 21.42 5.99
C TYR A 152 31.85 21.58 7.41
N ALA A 153 31.32 20.54 8.00
CA ALA A 153 30.69 20.58 9.33
C ALA A 153 31.71 20.89 10.44
N ASN A 154 32.90 20.29 10.38
CA ASN A 154 33.97 20.47 11.36
C ASN A 154 34.44 21.94 11.48
N GLN A 155 34.34 22.76 10.41
CA GLN A 155 34.66 24.19 10.44
C GLN A 155 33.81 24.97 11.45
N PHE A 156 32.61 24.41 11.78
CA PHE A 156 31.62 25.05 12.63
C PHE A 156 31.48 24.37 14.00
N GLY A 157 32.25 23.29 14.27
CA GLY A 157 32.08 22.45 15.46
C GLY A 157 30.78 21.60 15.39
N LEU A 158 30.31 21.30 14.18
CA LEU A 158 29.12 20.47 13.90
C LEU A 158 29.57 19.16 13.27
N TYR A 159 28.66 18.17 13.22
CA TYR A 159 28.96 16.90 12.54
C TYR A 159 28.22 16.78 11.21
N TYR A 160 28.74 15.91 10.34
CA TYR A 160 28.03 15.40 9.15
C TYR A 160 28.08 13.89 9.17
N ARG A 161 26.93 13.23 9.09
CA ARG A 161 26.82 11.78 9.18
C ARG A 161 26.00 11.22 8.04
N ILE A 162 26.46 10.09 7.48
CA ILE A 162 25.65 9.28 6.57
C ILE A 162 24.89 8.23 7.37
N ARG A 163 23.59 8.15 7.14
CA ARG A 163 22.68 7.16 7.70
C ARG A 163 22.26 6.18 6.61
N SER A 164 22.31 4.89 6.88
CA SER A 164 21.93 3.88 5.89
C SER A 164 20.83 2.95 6.40
N ASP A 165 20.17 2.24 5.46
CA ASP A 165 19.16 1.22 5.80
C ASP A 165 19.76 0.01 6.53
N ARG A 166 21.08 -0.10 6.63
CA ARG A 166 21.78 -1.09 7.46
C ARG A 166 21.63 -0.81 8.96
N GLU A 167 21.49 0.45 9.35
CA GLU A 167 21.32 0.89 10.74
C GLU A 167 19.90 0.66 11.27
N ILE A 168 18.95 0.35 10.37
CA ILE A 168 17.54 0.26 10.72
C ILE A 168 17.22 -1.14 11.26
N ASN A 169 16.87 -1.23 12.53
CA ASN A 169 16.22 -2.41 13.08
C ASN A 169 14.74 -2.38 12.68
N TRP A 170 14.37 -3.22 11.71
CA TRP A 170 13.00 -3.27 11.19
C TRP A 170 11.98 -3.79 12.19
N VAL A 171 12.39 -4.59 13.17
CA VAL A 171 11.50 -5.04 14.25
C VAL A 171 11.16 -3.86 15.15
N LEU A 172 12.18 -3.13 15.60
CA LEU A 172 11.99 -1.90 16.39
C LEU A 172 11.11 -0.89 15.63
N GLN A 173 11.41 -0.67 14.35
CA GLN A 173 10.64 0.25 13.52
C GLN A 173 9.15 -0.11 13.46
N ARG A 174 8.84 -1.41 13.31
CA ARG A 174 7.45 -1.91 13.31
C ARG A 174 6.79 -1.68 14.67
N ASN A 175 7.50 -1.96 15.73
CA ASN A 175 6.99 -1.82 17.09
C ASN A 175 6.76 -0.36 17.47
N LEU A 176 7.66 0.56 17.11
CA LEU A 176 7.44 2.01 17.29
C LEU A 176 6.19 2.47 16.53
N GLN A 177 6.03 2.05 15.30
CA GLN A 177 4.86 2.35 14.47
C GLN A 177 3.57 1.77 15.07
N PHE A 178 3.65 0.53 15.57
CA PHE A 178 2.54 -0.15 16.23
C PHE A 178 2.11 0.57 17.52
N LEU A 179 3.07 1.05 18.30
CA LEU A 179 2.84 1.71 19.60
C LEU A 179 2.64 3.24 19.50
N GLU A 180 2.78 3.83 18.33
CA GLU A 180 2.77 5.28 18.13
C GLU A 180 1.56 5.98 18.75
N ASP A 181 0.37 5.37 18.65
CA ASP A 181 -0.86 5.91 19.23
C ASP A 181 -0.79 6.02 20.76
N TYR A 182 -0.08 5.09 21.42
CA TYR A 182 0.13 5.13 22.87
C TYR A 182 1.19 6.16 23.24
N TYR A 183 2.29 6.27 22.53
CA TYR A 183 3.28 7.35 22.72
C TYR A 183 2.68 8.74 22.57
N ARG A 184 1.68 8.88 21.70
CA ARG A 184 0.99 10.15 21.43
C ARG A 184 -0.07 10.51 22.47
N SER A 185 -0.38 9.64 23.43
CA SER A 185 -1.40 9.89 24.45
C SER A 185 -0.76 10.42 25.74
N GLU A 186 -1.29 11.54 26.25
CA GLU A 186 -0.81 12.16 27.49
C GLU A 186 -1.45 11.59 28.76
N SER A 187 -2.56 10.85 28.62
CA SER A 187 -3.37 10.40 29.75
C SER A 187 -3.80 8.95 29.62
N LEU A 188 -2.82 8.04 29.48
CA LEU A 188 -3.09 6.61 29.51
C LEU A 188 -3.29 6.18 30.97
N VAL A 189 -4.42 5.58 31.26
CA VAL A 189 -4.73 5.07 32.62
C VAL A 189 -5.17 3.62 32.48
N VAL A 190 -4.53 2.74 33.25
CA VAL A 190 -4.97 1.36 33.47
C VAL A 190 -5.63 1.29 34.82
N GLU A 191 -6.73 0.58 34.92
CA GLU A 191 -7.37 0.32 36.21
C GLU A 191 -6.40 -0.37 37.18
N GLU A 192 -6.26 0.14 38.40
CA GLU A 192 -5.26 -0.31 39.36
C GLU A 192 -5.35 -1.83 39.64
N ALA A 193 -6.56 -2.37 39.72
CA ALA A 193 -6.77 -3.80 39.92
C ALA A 193 -6.28 -4.64 38.76
N ILE A 194 -6.46 -4.15 37.50
CA ILE A 194 -5.98 -4.80 36.29
C ILE A 194 -4.46 -4.71 36.20
N ALA A 195 -3.90 -3.54 36.49
CA ALA A 195 -2.45 -3.33 36.49
C ALA A 195 -1.74 -4.27 37.47
N GLN A 196 -2.22 -4.32 38.71
CA GLN A 196 -1.68 -5.23 39.77
C GLN A 196 -1.80 -6.71 39.38
N SER A 197 -2.92 -7.10 38.75
CA SER A 197 -3.11 -8.47 38.28
C SER A 197 -2.09 -8.83 37.18
N LEU A 198 -1.91 -7.96 36.18
CA LEU A 198 -0.95 -8.17 35.10
C LEU A 198 0.49 -8.21 35.62
N LEU A 199 0.87 -7.28 36.51
CA LEU A 199 2.19 -7.24 37.13
C LEU A 199 2.47 -8.50 37.99
N ALA A 200 1.47 -9.04 38.68
CA ALA A 200 1.59 -10.26 39.43
C ALA A 200 1.85 -11.49 38.53
N ILE A 201 1.12 -11.59 37.39
CA ILE A 201 1.32 -12.67 36.41
C ILE A 201 2.73 -12.59 35.82
N VAL A 202 3.13 -11.42 35.32
CA VAL A 202 4.46 -11.20 34.70
C VAL A 202 5.59 -11.47 35.72
N SER A 203 5.41 -11.10 36.98
CA SER A 203 6.41 -11.34 38.03
C SER A 203 6.53 -12.81 38.40
N SER A 204 5.43 -13.56 38.34
CA SER A 204 5.43 -15.00 38.64
C SER A 204 5.89 -15.89 37.48
N GLN A 205 5.79 -15.38 36.23
CA GLN A 205 6.12 -16.10 35.03
C GLN A 205 7.01 -15.22 34.11
N PRO A 206 8.29 -14.98 34.45
CA PRO A 206 9.19 -14.22 33.60
C PRO A 206 9.36 -14.88 32.23
N GLY A 207 9.17 -14.11 31.14
CA GLY A 207 9.21 -14.66 29.80
C GLY A 207 7.88 -15.23 29.31
N ILE A 208 6.78 -14.94 30.00
CA ILE A 208 5.43 -15.21 29.49
C ILE A 208 5.23 -14.49 28.13
N THR A 209 4.60 -15.14 27.18
CA THR A 209 4.31 -14.50 25.89
C THR A 209 3.15 -13.52 26.02
N LEU A 210 3.12 -12.52 25.12
CA LEU A 210 2.00 -11.55 25.06
C LEU A 210 0.65 -12.26 24.85
N ALA A 211 0.64 -13.31 24.03
CA ALA A 211 -0.57 -14.11 23.78
C ALA A 211 -1.02 -14.85 25.04
N GLU A 212 -0.10 -15.46 25.77
CA GLU A 212 -0.41 -16.15 27.04
C GLU A 212 -0.88 -15.17 28.09
N LEU A 213 -0.25 -14.01 28.23
CA LEU A 213 -0.65 -12.98 29.17
C LEU A 213 -2.08 -12.49 28.89
N LEU A 214 -2.44 -12.25 27.63
CA LEU A 214 -3.81 -11.90 27.23
C LEU A 214 -4.82 -12.99 27.58
N ASN A 215 -4.45 -14.25 27.41
CA ASN A 215 -5.34 -15.39 27.68
C ASN A 215 -5.50 -15.65 29.19
N GLN A 216 -4.47 -15.41 30.00
CA GLN A 216 -4.50 -15.66 31.45
C GLN A 216 -5.14 -14.52 32.25
N SER A 217 -5.12 -13.31 31.70
CA SER A 217 -5.63 -12.12 32.39
C SER A 217 -7.14 -11.98 32.24
N THR A 218 -7.89 -12.18 33.30
CA THR A 218 -9.34 -12.02 33.33
C THR A 218 -9.69 -10.52 33.36
N GLY A 219 -10.33 -10.02 32.31
CA GLY A 219 -10.81 -8.63 32.21
C GLY A 219 -9.81 -7.62 31.65
N ALA A 220 -8.52 -7.96 31.51
CA ALA A 220 -7.54 -7.08 30.86
C ALA A 220 -7.70 -7.10 29.33
N LYS A 221 -7.43 -5.97 28.71
CA LYS A 221 -7.43 -5.78 27.26
C LYS A 221 -6.00 -5.58 26.76
N SER A 222 -5.79 -5.77 25.49
CA SER A 222 -4.49 -5.48 24.84
C SER A 222 -4.03 -4.04 25.10
N ASP A 223 -4.96 -3.08 25.13
CA ASP A 223 -4.68 -1.67 25.45
C ASP A 223 -4.03 -1.49 26.83
N ASP A 224 -4.44 -2.28 27.83
CA ASP A 224 -3.89 -2.20 29.18
C ASP A 224 -2.42 -2.63 29.19
N ILE A 225 -2.11 -3.72 28.48
CA ILE A 225 -0.74 -4.24 28.37
C ILE A 225 0.16 -3.25 27.62
N TYR A 226 -0.29 -2.73 26.47
CA TYR A 226 0.49 -1.74 25.71
C TYR A 226 0.69 -0.45 26.50
N THR A 227 -0.30 -0.05 27.30
CA THR A 227 -0.16 1.09 28.23
C THR A 227 0.91 0.85 29.28
N LEU A 228 0.93 -0.32 29.90
CA LEU A 228 1.96 -0.68 30.89
C LEU A 228 3.37 -0.76 30.27
N ILE A 229 3.48 -1.19 29.00
CA ILE A 229 4.74 -1.18 28.26
C ILE A 229 5.25 0.27 28.07
N ILE A 230 4.39 1.17 27.62
CA ILE A 230 4.75 2.59 27.41
C ILE A 230 5.07 3.31 28.73
N GLN A 231 4.40 2.91 29.82
CA GLN A 231 4.67 3.43 31.16
C GLN A 231 5.88 2.77 31.84
N GLU A 232 6.59 1.88 31.12
CA GLU A 232 7.76 1.15 31.63
C GLU A 232 7.48 0.31 32.88
N GLN A 233 6.21 -0.04 33.16
CA GLN A 233 5.83 -0.88 34.25
C GLN A 233 6.05 -2.37 33.99
N ILE A 234 6.05 -2.76 32.71
CA ILE A 234 6.47 -4.07 32.20
C ILE A 234 7.44 -3.86 31.04
N TYR A 235 8.35 -4.80 30.89
CA TYR A 235 9.40 -4.72 29.87
C TYR A 235 9.19 -5.73 28.75
N ILE A 236 9.39 -5.27 27.54
CA ILE A 236 9.48 -6.09 26.34
C ILE A 236 10.67 -5.59 25.50
N ASP A 237 11.44 -6.51 24.93
CA ASP A 237 12.50 -6.12 23.99
C ASP A 237 11.92 -5.80 22.62
N LEU A 238 11.66 -4.54 22.38
CA LEU A 238 11.12 -4.05 21.11
C LEU A 238 12.04 -4.31 19.92
N ASN A 239 13.30 -4.68 20.15
CA ASN A 239 14.25 -5.01 19.08
C ASN A 239 14.20 -6.49 18.68
N ALA A 240 13.66 -7.36 19.53
CA ALA A 240 13.75 -8.81 19.37
C ALA A 240 12.59 -9.41 18.59
N SER A 241 11.36 -8.99 18.86
CA SER A 241 10.16 -9.58 18.25
C SER A 241 9.09 -8.54 17.93
N SER A 242 8.28 -8.81 16.90
CA SER A 242 7.19 -7.93 16.51
C SER A 242 5.98 -8.09 17.41
N LEU A 243 5.43 -7.00 17.91
CA LEU A 243 4.19 -6.97 18.69
C LEU A 243 2.97 -7.52 17.93
N ALA A 244 3.04 -7.53 16.61
CA ALA A 244 2.03 -8.19 15.78
C ALA A 244 2.08 -9.72 15.80
N GLU A 245 3.10 -10.29 16.45
CA GLU A 245 3.30 -11.74 16.64
C GLU A 245 3.29 -12.06 18.14
N PRO A 246 2.13 -11.96 18.82
CA PRO A 246 2.03 -12.01 20.27
C PRO A 246 2.52 -13.33 20.88
N GLU A 247 2.53 -14.43 20.11
CA GLU A 247 3.05 -15.73 20.52
C GLU A 247 4.58 -15.75 20.66
N ARG A 248 5.28 -14.77 20.09
CA ARG A 248 6.74 -14.66 20.10
C ARG A 248 7.26 -13.56 21.00
N CYS A 249 6.38 -12.68 21.45
CA CYS A 249 6.74 -11.54 22.29
C CYS A 249 6.83 -11.95 23.74
N LEU A 250 8.05 -12.01 24.28
CA LEU A 250 8.30 -12.33 25.68
C LEU A 250 8.21 -11.08 26.54
N ILE A 251 7.46 -11.17 27.64
CA ILE A 251 7.22 -10.08 28.59
C ILE A 251 7.92 -10.37 29.90
N PHE A 252 8.49 -9.33 30.48
CA PHE A 252 9.24 -9.36 31.72
C PHE A 252 8.81 -8.20 32.64
N ARG A 253 9.13 -8.30 33.89
CA ARG A 253 8.92 -7.21 34.83
C ARG A 253 9.79 -5.99 34.51
N ASP A 254 11.05 -6.24 34.19
CA ASP A 254 12.05 -5.23 33.89
C ASP A 254 13.15 -5.79 32.97
N GLU A 255 14.03 -4.92 32.44
CA GLU A 255 15.13 -5.27 31.56
C GLU A 255 16.16 -6.21 32.26
N GLN A 256 16.37 -6.07 33.56
CA GLN A 256 17.29 -6.91 34.31
C GLN A 256 16.81 -8.36 34.34
N THR A 257 15.51 -8.56 34.56
CA THR A 257 14.86 -9.88 34.52
C THR A 257 14.95 -10.49 33.13
N ALA A 258 14.75 -9.68 32.05
CA ALA A 258 14.92 -10.12 30.67
C ALA A 258 16.35 -10.54 30.36
N SER A 259 17.33 -9.77 30.81
CA SER A 259 18.75 -10.09 30.64
C SER A 259 19.16 -11.36 31.40
N ALA A 260 18.67 -11.52 32.65
CA ALA A 260 18.90 -12.75 33.41
C ALA A 260 18.25 -13.97 32.75
N TYR A 261 17.04 -13.82 32.21
CA TYR A 261 16.34 -14.88 31.46
C TYR A 261 17.11 -15.30 30.24
N ARG A 262 17.65 -14.34 29.44
CA ARG A 262 18.50 -14.64 28.29
C ARG A 262 19.74 -15.45 28.69
N LEU A 263 20.43 -15.06 29.73
CA LEU A 263 21.59 -15.81 30.25
C LEU A 263 21.25 -17.22 30.70
N MET A 264 20.03 -17.44 31.17
CA MET A 264 19.56 -18.78 31.56
C MET A 264 19.23 -19.64 30.33
N VAL A 265 18.64 -19.05 29.28
CA VAL A 265 18.25 -19.75 28.05
C VAL A 265 19.46 -19.93 27.12
N GLU A 266 20.39 -18.97 27.08
CA GLU A 266 21.60 -18.97 26.26
C GLU A 266 22.77 -19.74 26.90
N GLN A 267 22.57 -20.59 27.92
CA GLN A 267 23.66 -21.45 28.37
C GLN A 267 24.26 -22.19 27.18
N PRO A 268 25.59 -22.14 27.00
CA PRO A 268 26.22 -22.83 25.91
C PRO A 268 26.03 -24.33 26.12
N SER A 269 25.01 -24.89 25.52
CA SER A 269 24.93 -26.32 25.36
C SER A 269 26.18 -26.75 24.59
N VAL A 270 26.94 -27.69 25.16
CA VAL A 270 28.03 -28.43 24.51
C VAL A 270 27.59 -28.67 23.06
N SER A 271 28.43 -28.30 22.12
CA SER A 271 28.21 -28.24 20.68
C SER A 271 27.40 -29.42 20.11
N ILE A 272 26.10 -29.29 20.16
CA ILE A 272 25.21 -30.01 19.25
C ILE A 272 25.22 -29.16 17.95
N PRO A 273 25.37 -29.78 16.77
CA PRO A 273 25.30 -29.04 15.50
C PRO A 273 24.09 -28.10 15.55
N ALA A 274 24.29 -26.83 15.20
CA ALA A 274 23.27 -25.82 15.28
C ALA A 274 21.99 -26.29 14.59
N ILE A 275 20.99 -26.69 15.37
CA ILE A 275 19.68 -27.06 14.86
C ILE A 275 19.02 -25.74 14.49
N SER A 276 18.88 -25.49 13.20
CA SER A 276 18.12 -24.33 12.76
C SER A 276 16.67 -24.50 13.21
N PRO A 277 16.07 -23.56 13.96
CA PRO A 277 14.67 -23.65 14.34
C PRO A 277 13.73 -23.55 13.12
N VAL A 278 14.23 -23.07 12.00
CA VAL A 278 13.49 -22.96 10.74
C VAL A 278 13.74 -24.19 9.89
N VAL A 279 12.75 -25.03 9.73
CA VAL A 279 12.74 -26.10 8.72
C VAL A 279 12.25 -25.51 7.41
N ASN A 280 13.14 -25.19 6.50
CA ASN A 280 12.77 -24.80 5.15
C ASN A 280 12.26 -26.04 4.40
N ILE A 281 10.96 -26.05 4.09
CA ILE A 281 10.35 -27.16 3.32
C ILE A 281 10.65 -26.94 1.84
N VAL A 282 11.92 -27.07 1.49
CA VAL A 282 12.41 -27.00 0.11
C VAL A 282 13.32 -28.19 -0.17
N THR A 283 13.33 -28.59 -1.41
CA THR A 283 14.18 -29.71 -1.88
C THR A 283 15.64 -29.42 -1.59
N GLY A 284 16.32 -30.35 -1.00
CA GLY A 284 17.72 -30.26 -0.60
C GLY A 284 17.95 -29.91 0.88
N THR A 285 16.88 -29.58 1.63
CA THR A 285 17.00 -29.34 3.07
C THR A 285 17.24 -30.68 3.79
N LEU A 286 18.29 -30.71 4.64
CA LEU A 286 18.49 -31.81 5.57
C LEU A 286 17.63 -31.61 6.82
N VAL A 287 16.90 -32.62 7.17
CA VAL A 287 16.05 -32.67 8.36
C VAL A 287 16.42 -33.88 9.23
N ASN A 288 16.29 -33.72 10.53
CA ASN A 288 16.38 -34.83 11.46
C ASN A 288 14.98 -35.27 11.85
N TRP A 289 14.64 -36.53 11.68
CA TRP A 289 13.41 -37.15 12.13
C TRP A 289 13.74 -38.44 12.90
N ASP A 290 13.32 -38.52 14.14
CA ASP A 290 13.65 -39.65 15.07
C ASP A 290 15.11 -39.98 15.13
N GLY A 291 16.00 -38.98 15.15
CA GLY A 291 17.43 -39.14 15.21
C GLY A 291 18.10 -39.59 13.90
N LYS A 292 17.35 -39.67 12.82
CA LYS A 292 17.84 -40.00 11.47
C LYS A 292 17.92 -38.75 10.60
N GLY A 293 19.09 -38.49 10.03
CA GLY A 293 19.27 -37.46 9.02
C GLY A 293 18.60 -37.85 7.71
N LEU A 294 17.68 -37.05 7.24
CA LEU A 294 16.94 -37.27 6.00
C LEU A 294 17.06 -36.03 5.11
N ASN A 295 17.11 -36.21 3.82
CA ASN A 295 17.13 -35.12 2.86
C ASN A 295 15.75 -34.95 2.22
N ILE A 296 15.21 -33.75 2.17
CA ILE A 296 13.99 -33.45 1.41
C ILE A 296 14.31 -33.54 -0.09
N ILE A 297 13.85 -34.61 -0.73
CA ILE A 297 14.09 -34.86 -2.15
C ILE A 297 13.04 -34.20 -3.04
N HIS A 298 11.80 -34.18 -2.60
CA HIS A 298 10.69 -33.57 -3.36
C HIS A 298 9.65 -32.97 -2.43
N VAL A 299 9.11 -31.83 -2.84
CA VAL A 299 7.99 -31.16 -2.19
C VAL A 299 6.88 -30.98 -3.24
N GLY A 300 5.86 -31.83 -3.16
CA GLY A 300 4.65 -31.72 -3.99
C GLY A 300 3.58 -30.82 -3.36
N GLU A 301 2.44 -30.73 -4.01
CA GLU A 301 1.28 -30.01 -3.45
C GLU A 301 0.74 -30.71 -2.20
N THR A 302 0.64 -32.02 -2.20
CA THR A 302 0.05 -32.85 -1.13
C THR A 302 1.04 -33.70 -0.36
N GLU A 303 2.30 -33.82 -0.80
CA GLU A 303 3.26 -34.77 -0.25
C GLU A 303 4.70 -34.23 -0.24
N VAL A 304 5.50 -34.72 0.71
CA VAL A 304 6.94 -34.47 0.84
C VAL A 304 7.66 -35.81 0.84
N ILE A 305 8.71 -35.93 0.01
CA ILE A 305 9.54 -37.14 -0.08
C ILE A 305 10.88 -36.88 0.60
N LEU A 306 11.20 -37.72 1.55
CA LEU A 306 12.44 -37.69 2.29
C LEU A 306 13.36 -38.86 1.85
N GLY A 307 14.63 -38.62 1.64
CA GLY A 307 15.63 -39.66 1.34
C GLY A 307 16.54 -39.92 2.54
N ALA A 308 16.66 -41.16 2.93
CA ALA A 308 17.59 -41.63 3.96
C ALA A 308 18.94 -41.99 3.36
N GLU A 309 19.98 -42.03 4.19
CA GLU A 309 21.36 -42.44 3.78
C GLU A 309 21.45 -43.83 3.17
N ASN A 310 20.52 -44.72 3.49
CA ASN A 310 20.43 -46.06 2.90
C ASN A 310 19.71 -46.11 1.55
N ASN A 311 19.52 -44.96 0.89
CA ASN A 311 18.75 -44.78 -0.34
C ASN A 311 17.25 -45.12 -0.24
N GLN A 312 16.72 -45.24 0.94
CA GLN A 312 15.30 -45.42 1.17
C GLN A 312 14.58 -44.10 1.01
N LEU A 313 13.47 -44.04 0.26
CA LEU A 313 12.62 -42.89 0.13
C LEU A 313 11.40 -43.04 1.08
N ILE A 314 11.12 -42.01 1.84
CA ILE A 314 9.99 -41.94 2.76
C ILE A 314 9.05 -40.86 2.25
N GLU A 315 7.84 -41.26 1.92
CA GLU A 315 6.78 -40.35 1.49
C GLU A 315 5.91 -39.97 2.68
N LEU A 316 5.71 -38.69 2.89
CA LEU A 316 4.80 -38.13 3.91
C LEU A 316 3.80 -37.19 3.28
N LYS A 317 2.55 -37.25 3.71
CA LYS A 317 1.59 -36.19 3.38
C LYS A 317 2.13 -34.87 3.92
N LYS A 318 2.11 -33.82 3.12
CA LYS A 318 2.62 -32.49 3.47
C LYS A 318 2.05 -31.97 4.78
N ALA A 319 0.73 -32.13 4.99
CA ALA A 319 0.07 -31.77 6.22
C ALA A 319 0.60 -32.53 7.46
N ILE A 320 1.03 -33.79 7.29
CA ILE A 320 1.66 -34.55 8.38
C ILE A 320 3.07 -34.01 8.64
N PHE A 321 3.85 -33.77 7.60
CA PHE A 321 5.19 -33.19 7.70
C PHE A 321 5.12 -31.83 8.42
N GLU A 322 4.23 -30.94 7.98
CA GLU A 322 4.01 -29.62 8.57
C GLU A 322 3.58 -29.70 10.05
N ASN A 323 2.81 -30.72 10.44
CA ASN A 323 2.44 -30.94 11.85
C ASN A 323 3.57 -31.49 12.72
N LEU A 324 4.52 -32.24 12.14
CA LEU A 324 5.65 -32.81 12.88
C LEU A 324 6.73 -31.75 13.18
N VAL A 325 6.82 -30.69 12.37
CA VAL A 325 7.78 -29.61 12.59
C VAL A 325 7.49 -28.83 13.87
N PRO A 326 6.29 -28.25 14.12
CA PRO A 326 6.02 -27.54 15.37
C PRO A 326 6.03 -28.44 16.60
N GLN A 327 5.84 -29.76 16.44
CA GLN A 327 6.00 -30.74 17.53
C GLN A 327 7.48 -31.03 17.86
N GLY A 328 8.43 -30.43 17.16
CA GLY A 328 9.87 -30.68 17.33
C GLY A 328 10.32 -32.09 16.91
N LYS A 329 9.46 -32.86 16.24
CA LYS A 329 9.79 -34.21 15.77
C LYS A 329 10.60 -34.19 14.49
N ILE A 330 10.43 -33.14 13.69
CA ILE A 330 11.29 -32.86 12.51
C ILE A 330 11.99 -31.54 12.78
N THR A 331 13.33 -31.57 12.74
CA THR A 331 14.19 -30.39 12.92
C THR A 331 15.14 -30.27 11.75
N SER A 332 15.62 -29.06 11.43
CA SER A 332 16.62 -28.84 10.39
C SER A 332 18.02 -29.21 10.87
N LEU A 333 18.79 -29.89 10.05
CA LEU A 333 20.19 -30.14 10.29
C LEU A 333 21.03 -29.23 9.39
N GLN A 334 21.98 -28.48 9.95
CA GLN A 334 23.02 -27.83 9.16
C GLN A 334 24.10 -28.89 8.85
N THR A 335 24.42 -29.02 7.58
CA THR A 335 25.35 -30.08 7.05
C THR A 335 26.76 -29.88 7.55
N PRO A 336 27.44 -30.93 8.09
CA PRO A 336 28.86 -31.05 7.91
C PRO A 336 29.10 -31.50 6.46
N GLU A 337 30.05 -30.86 5.78
CA GLU A 337 30.50 -31.25 4.44
C GLU A 337 30.83 -32.74 4.39
N LYS A 338 30.02 -33.57 3.74
CA LYS A 338 30.42 -34.75 2.98
C LYS A 338 29.23 -35.49 2.35
N THR A 339 29.40 -35.76 1.08
CA THR A 339 28.58 -36.44 0.07
C THR A 339 27.46 -35.56 -0.50
N ALA A 340 27.91 -34.52 -1.16
CA ALA A 340 27.04 -33.71 -2.01
C ALA A 340 26.49 -34.56 -3.15
N ILE A 341 25.17 -34.73 -3.21
CA ILE A 341 24.45 -34.95 -4.47
C ILE A 341 25.02 -33.93 -5.44
N THR A 342 25.56 -34.36 -6.55
CA THR A 342 26.30 -33.49 -7.46
C THR A 342 25.46 -32.31 -7.91
N THR A 343 26.07 -31.17 -8.12
CA THR A 343 25.39 -29.96 -8.65
C THR A 343 24.62 -30.28 -9.95
N GLU A 344 25.12 -31.24 -10.75
CA GLU A 344 24.45 -31.73 -11.96
C GLU A 344 23.13 -32.45 -11.66
N SER A 345 23.05 -33.17 -10.55
CA SER A 345 21.80 -33.85 -10.11
C SER A 345 20.70 -32.86 -9.74
N TRP A 346 21.08 -31.84 -9.00
CA TRP A 346 20.14 -30.75 -8.65
C TRP A 346 19.68 -29.98 -9.89
N GLN A 347 20.57 -29.65 -10.81
CA GLN A 347 20.19 -29.02 -12.06
C GLN A 347 19.21 -29.87 -12.87
N ARG A 348 19.40 -31.18 -12.95
CA ARG A 348 18.48 -32.09 -13.64
C ARG A 348 17.13 -32.17 -12.98
N PHE A 349 17.10 -32.16 -11.66
CA PHE A 349 15.86 -32.15 -10.89
C PHE A 349 15.06 -30.85 -11.11
N TYR A 350 15.71 -29.70 -11.01
CA TYR A 350 15.06 -28.39 -11.21
C TYR A 350 14.63 -28.14 -12.67
N GLN A 351 15.24 -28.82 -13.64
CA GLN A 351 14.86 -28.72 -15.05
C GLN A 351 13.73 -29.67 -15.44
N ALA A 352 13.37 -30.62 -14.59
CA ALA A 352 12.27 -31.55 -14.83
C ALA A 352 10.92 -30.82 -14.62
N SER A 353 9.95 -31.09 -15.51
CA SER A 353 8.59 -30.58 -15.34
C SER A 353 7.90 -31.26 -14.15
N PRO A 354 6.86 -30.62 -13.57
CA PRO A 354 6.04 -31.25 -12.52
C PRO A 354 5.49 -32.63 -12.95
N GLU A 355 5.09 -32.76 -14.22
CA GLU A 355 4.59 -34.02 -14.77
C GLU A 355 5.69 -35.08 -14.83
N ASP A 356 6.94 -34.70 -15.21
CA ASP A 356 8.08 -35.63 -15.26
C ASP A 356 8.48 -36.07 -13.84
N GLN A 357 8.35 -35.19 -12.84
CA GLN A 357 8.59 -35.48 -11.42
C GLN A 357 7.53 -36.44 -10.87
N ALA A 358 6.25 -36.20 -11.17
CA ALA A 358 5.14 -37.07 -10.76
C ALA A 358 5.30 -38.50 -11.40
N GLU A 359 5.64 -38.56 -12.69
CA GLU A 359 5.89 -39.85 -13.37
C GLU A 359 7.08 -40.59 -12.76
N ALA A 360 8.14 -39.89 -12.38
CA ALA A 360 9.30 -40.49 -11.71
C ALA A 360 8.92 -41.05 -10.34
N LEU A 361 8.03 -40.40 -9.61
CA LEU A 361 7.54 -40.88 -8.33
C LEU A 361 6.70 -42.15 -8.48
N GLU A 362 5.79 -42.17 -9.47
CA GLU A 362 5.03 -43.39 -9.79
C GLU A 362 5.92 -44.56 -10.14
N ARG A 363 6.97 -44.34 -10.93
CA ARG A 363 7.97 -45.35 -11.24
C ARG A 363 8.71 -45.85 -9.99
N TYR A 364 9.04 -44.93 -9.09
CA TYR A 364 9.67 -45.27 -7.82
C TYR A 364 8.75 -46.16 -6.97
N ARG A 365 7.52 -45.76 -6.76
CA ARG A 365 6.51 -46.54 -6.01
C ARG A 365 6.38 -47.96 -6.57
N THR A 366 6.46 -48.09 -7.89
CA THR A 366 6.39 -49.40 -8.56
C THR A 366 7.60 -50.27 -8.29
N ILE A 367 8.81 -49.70 -8.26
CA ILE A 367 10.05 -50.49 -8.09
C ILE A 367 10.45 -50.65 -6.61
N GLU A 368 9.95 -49.87 -5.70
CA GLU A 368 10.28 -49.88 -4.28
C GLU A 368 10.09 -51.26 -3.63
N PRO A 369 9.01 -51.99 -3.81
CA PRO A 369 8.85 -53.33 -3.26
C PRO A 369 9.93 -54.31 -3.78
N TYR A 370 10.37 -54.13 -5.04
CA TYR A 370 11.42 -54.96 -5.65
C TYR A 370 12.82 -54.56 -5.17
N LEU A 371 13.02 -53.35 -4.75
CA LEU A 371 14.26 -52.89 -4.14
C LEU A 371 14.38 -53.44 -2.71
N ASN A 372 13.28 -53.50 -1.98
CA ASN A 372 13.21 -54.00 -0.62
C ASN A 372 13.08 -55.54 -0.49
N GLY A 373 13.04 -56.30 -1.62
CA GLY A 373 13.02 -57.76 -1.61
C GLY A 373 11.61 -58.38 -1.42
N HIS A 374 10.57 -57.57 -1.46
CA HIS A 374 9.16 -58.01 -1.26
C HIS A 374 8.32 -57.69 -2.50
N PRO A 375 8.46 -58.41 -3.62
CA PRO A 375 7.70 -58.15 -4.83
C PRO A 375 6.20 -58.47 -4.59
N PRO A 376 5.26 -57.65 -5.12
CA PRO A 376 3.80 -57.88 -4.99
C PRO A 376 3.38 -59.14 -5.75
N GLU A 377 2.38 -59.84 -5.22
CA GLU A 377 1.86 -61.09 -5.81
C GLU A 377 1.14 -60.93 -7.15
N ASN A 378 0.61 -59.72 -7.44
CA ASN A 378 -0.07 -59.38 -8.69
C ASN A 378 0.67 -58.28 -9.44
N GLU A 379 1.39 -58.62 -10.50
CA GLU A 379 2.13 -57.67 -11.36
C GLU A 379 1.17 -57.11 -12.43
N THR A 380 0.94 -55.82 -12.38
CA THR A 380 0.17 -55.05 -13.42
C THR A 380 1.11 -54.49 -14.49
N ILE A 381 2.44 -54.44 -14.24
CA ILE A 381 3.45 -53.83 -15.12
C ILE A 381 4.44 -54.90 -15.60
N PRO A 382 4.77 -54.93 -16.91
CA PRO A 382 5.67 -55.93 -17.45
C PRO A 382 7.01 -56.00 -16.72
N ALA A 383 7.47 -57.20 -16.32
CA ALA A 383 8.70 -57.44 -15.59
C ALA A 383 9.95 -56.83 -16.27
N ARG A 384 9.95 -56.65 -17.61
CA ARG A 384 10.98 -55.96 -18.38
C ARG A 384 11.06 -54.47 -18.03
N THR A 385 9.93 -53.82 -17.81
CA THR A 385 9.83 -52.39 -17.47
C THR A 385 10.35 -52.18 -16.06
N ILE A 386 9.98 -53.03 -15.11
CA ILE A 386 10.45 -53.00 -13.72
C ILE A 386 11.94 -53.14 -13.66
N ARG A 387 12.51 -54.16 -14.36
CA ARG A 387 13.96 -54.35 -14.45
C ARG A 387 14.67 -53.15 -15.05
N HIS A 388 14.10 -52.51 -16.07
CA HIS A 388 14.67 -51.34 -16.70
C HIS A 388 14.70 -50.11 -15.73
N TRP A 389 13.61 -49.88 -15.01
CA TRP A 389 13.54 -48.78 -14.03
C TRP A 389 14.48 -49.06 -12.85
N LYS A 390 14.54 -50.28 -12.35
CA LYS A 390 15.47 -50.66 -11.29
C LYS A 390 16.93 -50.47 -11.72
N ALA A 391 17.28 -50.86 -12.94
CA ALA A 391 18.64 -50.63 -13.47
C ALA A 391 18.98 -49.15 -13.57
N LYS A 392 18.04 -48.29 -14.05
CA LYS A 392 18.23 -46.84 -14.09
C LYS A 392 18.38 -46.21 -12.71
N TYR A 393 17.61 -46.66 -11.75
CA TYR A 393 17.70 -46.23 -10.37
C TYR A 393 19.05 -46.55 -9.76
N LEU A 394 19.52 -47.79 -9.88
CA LEU A 394 20.81 -48.20 -9.35
C LEU A 394 22.00 -47.51 -10.05
N THR A 395 21.95 -47.33 -11.37
CA THR A 395 22.96 -46.59 -12.12
C THR A 395 23.02 -45.12 -11.69
N ALA A 396 21.87 -44.50 -11.40
CA ALA A 396 21.83 -43.12 -10.94
C ALA A 396 22.39 -42.97 -9.52
N ILE A 397 22.18 -43.92 -8.64
CA ILE A 397 22.86 -43.98 -7.33
C ILE A 397 24.38 -43.91 -7.49
N GLN A 398 24.91 -44.74 -8.35
CA GLN A 398 26.37 -44.79 -8.57
C GLN A 398 26.92 -43.51 -9.19
N LYS A 399 26.19 -42.91 -10.10
CA LYS A 399 26.63 -41.73 -10.87
C LYS A 399 26.38 -40.41 -10.18
N TYR A 400 25.25 -40.25 -9.49
CA TYR A 400 24.74 -38.99 -8.99
C TYR A 400 24.49 -38.96 -7.47
N GLY A 401 24.70 -40.10 -6.80
CA GLY A 401 24.41 -40.22 -5.36
C GLY A 401 22.91 -40.32 -5.02
N CYS A 402 22.03 -40.24 -6.02
CA CYS A 402 20.57 -40.30 -5.83
C CYS A 402 19.93 -41.12 -6.95
N GLY A 403 19.21 -42.20 -6.59
CA GLY A 403 18.58 -43.12 -7.55
C GLY A 403 17.36 -42.50 -8.24
N TYR A 404 16.62 -41.60 -7.56
CA TYR A 404 15.42 -40.95 -8.07
C TYR A 404 15.69 -40.21 -9.39
N ILE A 405 16.84 -39.53 -9.51
CA ILE A 405 17.26 -38.81 -10.72
C ILE A 405 17.27 -39.70 -11.98
N GLY A 406 17.54 -41.00 -11.82
CA GLY A 406 17.52 -41.97 -12.93
C GLY A 406 16.11 -42.31 -13.43
N LEU A 407 15.09 -42.07 -12.63
CA LEU A 407 13.69 -42.34 -12.96
C LEU A 407 13.01 -41.14 -13.64
N LEU A 408 13.58 -39.92 -13.56
CA LEU A 408 13.07 -38.76 -14.24
C LEU A 408 12.92 -39.00 -15.74
N SER A 409 11.81 -38.61 -16.29
CA SER A 409 11.52 -38.69 -17.72
C SER A 409 12.35 -37.62 -18.44
N HIS A 410 13.13 -37.98 -19.43
CA HIS A 410 13.82 -37.01 -20.28
C HIS A 410 13.00 -36.65 -21.54
N ARG A 411 11.66 -36.66 -21.46
CA ARG A 411 10.80 -36.31 -22.61
C ARG A 411 11.11 -34.93 -23.13
N SER A 412 11.38 -34.02 -22.23
CA SER A 412 11.77 -32.63 -22.57
C SER A 412 13.14 -32.55 -23.30
N VAL A 413 13.97 -33.58 -23.25
CA VAL A 413 15.27 -33.65 -23.94
C VAL A 413 15.23 -34.54 -25.19
N LYS A 414 14.16 -35.33 -25.38
CA LYS A 414 13.99 -36.20 -26.56
C LYS A 414 13.49 -35.39 -27.73
N GLY A 415 14.22 -35.36 -28.82
CA GLY A 415 13.89 -34.72 -30.08
C GLY A 415 15.06 -33.89 -30.61
N ASN A 416 15.11 -33.73 -31.96
CA ASN A 416 16.07 -32.85 -32.58
C ASN A 416 15.68 -31.38 -32.29
N ARG A 417 16.37 -30.74 -31.34
CA ARG A 417 16.21 -29.34 -30.91
C ARG A 417 17.09 -28.37 -31.70
N GLN A 418 17.89 -28.86 -32.60
CA GLN A 418 18.62 -27.95 -33.48
C GLN A 418 17.63 -27.13 -34.33
N ARG A 419 17.90 -25.85 -34.41
CA ARG A 419 17.12 -24.95 -35.28
C ARG A 419 17.25 -25.47 -36.71
N LYS A 420 16.10 -25.76 -37.34
CA LYS A 420 16.08 -26.33 -38.71
C LYS A 420 16.30 -25.25 -39.76
N LEU A 421 16.27 -23.98 -39.41
CA LEU A 421 16.49 -22.85 -40.31
C LEU A 421 17.99 -22.56 -40.39
N PRO A 422 18.50 -22.20 -41.59
CA PRO A 422 19.88 -21.74 -41.77
C PRO A 422 20.21 -20.54 -40.88
N GLU A 423 21.45 -20.37 -40.46
CA GLU A 423 21.93 -19.30 -39.59
C GLU A 423 21.64 -17.90 -40.22
N ASP A 424 21.83 -17.76 -41.53
CA ASP A 424 21.53 -16.53 -42.26
C ASP A 424 20.05 -16.15 -42.19
N THR A 425 19.16 -17.14 -42.32
CA THR A 425 17.71 -16.90 -42.14
C THR A 425 17.39 -16.51 -40.69
N LEU A 426 18.04 -17.11 -39.73
CA LEU A 426 17.87 -16.79 -38.31
C LEU A 426 18.35 -15.36 -38.01
N ALA A 427 19.47 -14.96 -38.53
CA ALA A 427 20.04 -13.60 -38.40
C ALA A 427 19.11 -12.52 -38.99
N ILE A 428 18.59 -12.77 -40.18
CA ILE A 428 17.62 -11.83 -40.84
C ILE A 428 16.33 -11.78 -39.99
N MET A 429 15.81 -12.93 -39.55
CA MET A 429 14.61 -13.00 -38.76
C MET A 429 14.80 -12.26 -37.41
N GLU A 430 15.95 -12.41 -36.76
CA GLU A 430 16.27 -11.71 -35.51
C GLU A 430 16.29 -10.19 -35.72
N ARG A 431 16.92 -9.72 -36.76
CA ARG A 431 16.96 -8.30 -37.13
C ARG A 431 15.55 -7.72 -37.32
N PHE A 432 14.66 -8.38 -38.06
CA PHE A 432 13.28 -7.94 -38.25
C PHE A 432 12.46 -7.95 -36.96
N ILE A 433 12.72 -8.90 -36.06
CA ILE A 433 12.08 -8.91 -34.74
C ILE A 433 12.54 -7.69 -33.93
N LEU A 434 13.85 -7.43 -33.88
CA LEU A 434 14.40 -6.33 -33.06
C LEU A 434 14.10 -4.94 -33.62
N GLU A 435 14.23 -4.75 -34.95
CA GLU A 435 14.18 -3.42 -35.58
C GLU A 435 12.79 -3.04 -36.08
N ASP A 436 11.94 -4.02 -36.37
CA ASP A 436 10.65 -3.77 -36.98
C ASP A 436 9.46 -4.19 -36.11
N TYR A 437 9.53 -5.35 -35.46
CA TYR A 437 8.46 -5.83 -34.59
C TYR A 437 8.53 -5.22 -33.18
N GLU A 438 9.70 -5.22 -32.53
CA GLU A 438 9.92 -4.69 -31.19
C GLU A 438 10.08 -3.17 -31.17
N THR A 439 9.12 -2.48 -31.74
CA THR A 439 9.10 -1.01 -31.85
C THR A 439 7.80 -0.40 -31.35
N LEU A 440 7.83 0.88 -30.99
CA LEU A 440 6.64 1.64 -30.56
C LEU A 440 5.55 1.75 -31.64
N LYS A 441 5.87 1.44 -32.90
CA LYS A 441 4.88 1.38 -34.02
C LYS A 441 3.90 0.23 -33.86
N GLN A 442 4.21 -0.77 -33.03
CA GLN A 442 3.38 -1.93 -32.73
C GLN A 442 2.86 -2.66 -34.00
N LYS A 443 3.70 -2.78 -35.03
CA LYS A 443 3.33 -3.47 -36.27
C LYS A 443 2.79 -4.88 -35.97
N ARG A 444 1.86 -5.34 -36.81
CA ARG A 444 1.31 -6.70 -36.67
C ARG A 444 2.34 -7.74 -37.15
N MET A 445 2.32 -8.91 -36.52
CA MET A 445 3.24 -10.01 -36.87
C MET A 445 3.21 -10.36 -38.34
N TRP A 446 2.03 -10.31 -38.96
CA TRP A 446 1.86 -10.61 -40.36
C TRP A 446 2.61 -9.62 -41.29
N GLU A 447 2.53 -8.34 -41.00
CA GLU A 447 3.19 -7.29 -41.77
C GLU A 447 4.72 -7.40 -41.72
N VAL A 448 5.25 -7.66 -40.52
CA VAL A 448 6.68 -7.85 -40.29
C VAL A 448 7.16 -9.13 -40.98
N HIS A 449 6.40 -10.22 -40.90
CA HIS A 449 6.71 -11.46 -41.59
C HIS A 449 6.72 -11.30 -43.09
N ALA A 450 5.75 -10.58 -43.67
CA ALA A 450 5.73 -10.30 -45.11
C ALA A 450 6.97 -9.50 -45.58
N ALA A 451 7.44 -8.56 -44.78
CA ALA A 451 8.67 -7.82 -45.03
C ALA A 451 9.91 -8.71 -44.92
N LEU A 452 9.94 -9.56 -43.90
CA LEU A 452 10.97 -10.56 -43.67
C LEU A 452 11.11 -11.54 -44.85
N VAL A 453 9.99 -12.06 -45.38
CA VAL A 453 9.99 -12.97 -46.56
C VAL A 453 10.64 -12.29 -47.76
N ARG A 454 10.23 -11.06 -48.05
CA ARG A 454 10.84 -10.29 -49.18
C ARG A 454 12.34 -10.07 -48.99
N ALA A 455 12.78 -9.79 -47.76
CA ALA A 455 14.21 -9.62 -47.45
C ALA A 455 14.98 -10.94 -47.61
N CYS A 456 14.41 -12.07 -47.21
CA CYS A 456 14.99 -13.38 -47.44
C CYS A 456 15.08 -13.71 -48.93
N GLU A 457 14.04 -13.43 -49.72
CA GLU A 457 14.03 -13.60 -51.17
C GLU A 457 15.12 -12.74 -51.85
N GLN A 458 15.26 -11.49 -51.46
CA GLN A 458 16.32 -10.61 -51.97
C GLN A 458 17.74 -11.08 -51.62
N SER A 459 17.90 -11.71 -50.47
CA SER A 459 19.20 -12.25 -50.03
C SER A 459 19.45 -13.70 -50.50
N GLY A 460 18.52 -14.31 -51.23
CA GLY A 460 18.64 -15.67 -51.73
C GLY A 460 18.61 -16.76 -50.67
N VAL A 461 18.06 -16.48 -49.48
CA VAL A 461 17.96 -17.42 -48.36
C VAL A 461 16.53 -17.93 -48.16
N ILE A 462 16.40 -19.12 -47.56
CA ILE A 462 15.09 -19.75 -47.28
C ILE A 462 14.32 -18.92 -46.28
N ALA A 463 13.14 -18.40 -46.66
CA ALA A 463 12.29 -17.65 -45.75
C ALA A 463 11.65 -18.55 -44.65
N PRO A 464 11.56 -18.10 -43.39
CA PRO A 464 10.88 -18.85 -42.36
C PRO A 464 9.36 -18.86 -42.58
N SER A 465 8.70 -19.95 -42.20
CA SER A 465 7.23 -19.98 -42.19
C SER A 465 6.67 -19.00 -41.13
N TYR A 466 5.47 -18.51 -41.36
CA TYR A 466 4.78 -17.61 -40.40
C TYR A 466 4.70 -18.24 -39.01
N LYS A 467 4.46 -19.54 -38.92
CA LYS A 467 4.43 -20.30 -37.66
C LYS A 467 5.82 -20.33 -36.95
N ALA A 468 6.91 -20.42 -37.72
CA ALA A 468 8.25 -20.36 -37.17
C ALA A 468 8.58 -18.95 -36.65
N PHE A 469 8.20 -17.93 -37.41
CA PHE A 469 8.35 -16.52 -37.00
C PHE A 469 7.56 -16.19 -35.73
N THR A 470 6.26 -16.53 -35.68
CA THR A 470 5.41 -16.27 -34.51
C THR A 470 5.89 -17.00 -33.26
N LYS A 471 6.38 -18.23 -33.41
CA LYS A 471 6.97 -19.00 -32.30
C LYS A 471 8.25 -18.32 -31.75
N GLU A 472 9.09 -17.77 -32.60
CA GLU A 472 10.29 -17.06 -32.17
C GLU A 472 9.95 -15.71 -31.50
N VAL A 473 8.95 -14.99 -32.01
CA VAL A 473 8.42 -13.78 -31.37
C VAL A 473 7.86 -14.12 -29.97
N GLN A 474 7.04 -15.17 -29.87
CA GLN A 474 6.46 -15.60 -28.59
C GLN A 474 7.52 -16.04 -27.59
N ARG A 475 8.61 -16.68 -28.05
CA ARG A 475 9.72 -17.08 -27.18
C ARG A 475 10.41 -15.89 -26.51
N ARG A 476 10.34 -14.70 -27.12
CA ARG A 476 10.91 -13.46 -26.61
C ARG A 476 9.91 -12.62 -25.81
N THR A 477 8.67 -13.08 -25.66
CA THR A 477 7.63 -12.38 -24.92
C THR A 477 8.06 -12.20 -23.47
N GLY A 478 7.85 -11.03 -22.92
CA GLY A 478 8.21 -10.70 -21.56
C GLY A 478 8.46 -9.20 -21.38
N TYR A 479 9.19 -8.87 -20.33
CA TYR A 479 9.44 -7.48 -19.94
C TYR A 479 10.07 -6.63 -21.07
N GLU A 480 11.18 -7.10 -21.65
CA GLU A 480 11.92 -6.30 -22.64
C GLU A 480 11.13 -6.07 -23.95
N GLN A 481 10.46 -7.11 -24.45
CA GLN A 481 9.62 -6.97 -25.65
C GLN A 481 8.44 -6.02 -25.40
N THR A 482 7.75 -6.19 -24.26
CA THR A 482 6.62 -5.32 -23.91
C THR A 482 7.08 -3.88 -23.69
N LYS A 483 8.24 -3.66 -23.08
CA LYS A 483 8.85 -2.34 -22.87
C LYS A 483 9.15 -1.63 -24.19
N LYS A 484 9.73 -2.34 -25.16
CA LYS A 484 10.03 -1.78 -26.47
C LYS A 484 8.77 -1.47 -27.28
N ARG A 485 7.74 -2.30 -27.18
CA ARG A 485 6.50 -2.14 -27.95
C ARG A 485 5.49 -1.18 -27.30
N GLN A 486 5.32 -1.23 -26.00
CA GLN A 486 4.23 -0.57 -25.27
C GLN A 486 4.72 0.39 -24.17
N GLY A 487 6.03 0.44 -23.97
CA GLY A 487 6.65 1.30 -22.96
C GLY A 487 6.73 0.68 -21.58
N ARG A 488 7.38 1.40 -20.66
CA ARG A 488 7.68 0.91 -19.31
C ARG A 488 6.44 0.60 -18.48
N ARG A 489 5.37 1.40 -18.63
CA ARG A 489 4.14 1.21 -17.86
C ARG A 489 3.47 -0.14 -18.15
N ALA A 490 3.40 -0.54 -19.43
CA ALA A 490 2.86 -1.83 -19.83
C ALA A 490 3.78 -2.99 -19.43
N ALA A 491 5.10 -2.78 -19.51
CA ALA A 491 6.10 -3.80 -19.17
C ALA A 491 6.16 -4.09 -17.67
N TYR A 492 5.71 -3.16 -16.82
CA TYR A 492 5.73 -3.29 -15.37
C TYR A 492 5.05 -4.56 -14.85
N GLN A 493 3.98 -5.02 -15.50
CA GLN A 493 3.31 -6.29 -15.15
C GLN A 493 4.20 -7.53 -15.28
N HIS A 494 5.31 -7.45 -16.07
CA HIS A 494 6.30 -8.50 -16.27
C HIS A 494 7.54 -8.34 -15.39
N GLU A 495 7.61 -7.30 -14.56
CA GLU A 495 8.70 -7.14 -13.59
C GLU A 495 8.64 -8.20 -12.49
N SER A 496 9.79 -8.55 -11.96
CA SER A 496 9.90 -9.54 -10.89
C SER A 496 9.17 -9.07 -9.63
N PHE A 497 8.19 -9.84 -9.18
CA PHE A 497 7.43 -9.57 -7.97
C PHE A 497 8.32 -9.56 -6.70
N TYR A 498 9.32 -10.43 -6.65
CA TYR A 498 10.25 -10.52 -5.50
C TYR A 498 11.11 -9.27 -5.32
N TRP A 499 11.53 -8.68 -6.41
CA TRP A 499 12.35 -7.46 -6.36
C TRP A 499 11.58 -6.30 -5.72
N GLU A 500 10.32 -6.14 -6.06
CA GLU A 500 9.49 -5.09 -5.49
C GLU A 500 9.08 -5.37 -4.05
N LEU A 501 8.74 -6.60 -3.70
CA LEU A 501 8.43 -6.98 -2.32
C LEU A 501 9.60 -6.69 -1.39
N ALA A 502 10.83 -7.04 -1.79
CA ALA A 502 12.00 -6.82 -0.97
C ALA A 502 12.37 -5.34 -0.78
N ILE A 503 12.07 -4.47 -1.77
CA ILE A 503 12.64 -3.13 -1.82
C ILE A 503 11.62 -2.01 -1.69
N THR A 504 10.41 -2.14 -2.25
CA THR A 504 9.52 -1.00 -2.45
C THR A 504 8.05 -1.23 -2.12
N THR A 505 7.58 -2.45 -1.93
CA THR A 505 6.15 -2.70 -1.69
C THR A 505 5.77 -2.24 -0.29
N PRO A 506 4.80 -1.32 -0.14
CA PRO A 506 4.29 -0.93 1.16
C PRO A 506 3.70 -2.14 1.87
N ARG A 507 4.00 -2.29 3.15
CA ARG A 507 3.36 -3.30 3.99
C ARG A 507 1.88 -2.95 4.15
N HIS A 508 1.07 -3.96 4.40
CA HIS A 508 -0.37 -3.79 4.60
C HIS A 508 -0.73 -3.37 6.04
N GLY A 509 0.27 -3.14 6.89
CA GLY A 509 0.10 -2.88 8.31
C GLY A 509 0.04 -4.16 9.15
N ASP A 510 0.20 -4.00 10.43
CA ASP A 510 0.22 -5.08 11.42
C ASP A 510 -1.10 -5.14 12.23
N ARG A 511 -1.98 -4.15 12.05
CA ARG A 511 -3.27 -4.04 12.73
C ARG A 511 -4.27 -3.20 11.93
N PRO A 512 -5.58 -3.28 12.25
CA PRO A 512 -6.57 -2.35 11.70
C PRO A 512 -6.24 -0.89 12.03
N PHE A 513 -6.63 0.03 11.17
CA PHE A 513 -6.36 1.47 11.26
C PHE A 513 -4.88 1.88 11.29
N GLU A 514 -3.94 0.96 11.06
CA GLU A 514 -2.55 1.35 10.89
C GLU A 514 -2.34 2.01 9.52
N ILE A 515 -2.77 1.35 8.45
CA ILE A 515 -2.62 1.86 7.09
C ILE A 515 -3.97 1.86 6.37
N GLY A 516 -4.40 3.04 5.93
CA GLY A 516 -5.57 3.22 5.08
C GLY A 516 -5.16 3.67 3.67
N HIS A 517 -5.78 3.10 2.64
CA HIS A 517 -5.60 3.54 1.26
C HIS A 517 -6.79 4.37 0.80
N ILE A 518 -6.53 5.55 0.24
CA ILE A 518 -7.54 6.35 -0.46
C ILE A 518 -7.26 6.29 -1.96
N ASP A 519 -8.32 6.02 -2.72
CA ASP A 519 -8.26 6.06 -4.17
C ASP A 519 -9.63 6.40 -4.77
N HIS A 520 -9.62 6.82 -6.03
CA HIS A 520 -10.80 7.30 -6.76
C HIS A 520 -11.05 6.47 -8.00
N THR A 521 -12.31 6.22 -8.32
CA THR A 521 -12.71 5.60 -9.59
C THR A 521 -14.00 6.20 -10.11
N GLU A 522 -14.11 6.33 -11.41
CA GLU A 522 -15.37 6.64 -12.07
C GLU A 522 -16.15 5.33 -12.24
N LEU A 523 -17.34 5.24 -11.63
CA LEU A 523 -18.13 4.00 -11.68
C LEU A 523 -18.70 3.75 -13.08
N ASP A 524 -18.78 2.50 -13.44
CA ASP A 524 -19.24 2.03 -14.75
C ASP A 524 -20.79 2.02 -14.87
N VAL A 525 -21.46 3.10 -14.42
CA VAL A 525 -22.92 3.26 -14.47
C VAL A 525 -23.34 4.69 -14.75
N GLU A 526 -24.33 4.89 -15.63
CA GLU A 526 -24.95 6.17 -15.93
C GLU A 526 -26.08 6.46 -14.92
N LEU A 527 -26.16 7.71 -14.44
CA LEU A 527 -27.15 8.14 -13.48
C LEU A 527 -28.09 9.22 -14.02
N VAL A 528 -29.22 9.37 -13.36
CA VAL A 528 -30.21 10.41 -13.69
C VAL A 528 -30.44 11.36 -12.52
N CYS A 529 -30.90 12.56 -12.85
CA CYS A 529 -31.35 13.55 -11.87
C CYS A 529 -32.66 13.10 -11.24
N SER A 530 -32.76 13.17 -9.92
CA SER A 530 -33.95 12.81 -9.15
C SER A 530 -35.16 13.62 -9.50
N ASP A 531 -34.98 14.90 -9.84
CA ASP A 531 -36.11 15.85 -10.12
C ASP A 531 -36.56 15.80 -11.57
N THR A 532 -35.62 15.69 -12.51
CA THR A 532 -35.88 15.86 -13.94
C THR A 532 -35.79 14.57 -14.77
N GLY A 533 -35.25 13.50 -14.21
CA GLY A 533 -34.95 12.27 -14.96
C GLY A 533 -33.88 12.41 -16.04
N ARG A 534 -33.25 13.59 -16.17
CA ARG A 534 -32.19 13.85 -17.14
C ARG A 534 -30.96 13.04 -16.78
N ASN A 535 -30.30 12.45 -17.78
CA ASN A 535 -29.01 11.78 -17.57
C ASN A 535 -27.94 12.79 -17.12
N LEU A 536 -27.28 12.50 -16.01
CA LEU A 536 -26.20 13.29 -15.39
C LEU A 536 -24.80 12.71 -15.65
N GLY A 537 -24.69 11.55 -16.30
CA GLY A 537 -23.43 10.90 -16.54
C GLY A 537 -23.03 9.94 -15.43
N ARG A 538 -21.73 9.62 -15.38
CA ARG A 538 -21.16 8.65 -14.46
C ARG A 538 -20.64 9.32 -13.19
N PRO A 539 -20.89 8.75 -12.00
CA PRO A 539 -20.38 9.31 -10.75
C PRO A 539 -18.96 8.85 -10.46
N TRP A 540 -18.23 9.64 -9.69
CA TRP A 540 -16.96 9.27 -9.07
C TRP A 540 -17.18 8.68 -7.68
N ALA A 541 -16.53 7.57 -7.41
CA ALA A 541 -16.44 6.96 -6.09
C ALA A 541 -15.07 7.20 -5.48
N THR A 542 -15.03 7.54 -4.21
CA THR A 542 -13.82 7.61 -3.38
C THR A 542 -13.95 6.57 -2.29
N PHE A 543 -12.98 5.66 -2.21
CA PHE A 543 -12.92 4.62 -1.19
C PHE A 543 -11.78 4.88 -0.22
N LEU A 544 -12.02 4.62 1.06
CA LEU A 544 -11.00 4.47 2.09
C LEU A 544 -11.03 3.03 2.58
N VAL A 545 -9.95 2.32 2.38
CA VAL A 545 -9.80 0.88 2.66
C VAL A 545 -8.75 0.67 3.73
N ASP A 546 -9.06 -0.12 4.76
CA ASP A 546 -8.07 -0.63 5.70
C ASP A 546 -7.17 -1.66 5.02
N ALA A 547 -5.87 -1.40 5.01
CA ALA A 547 -4.94 -2.26 4.28
C ALA A 547 -4.73 -3.62 4.96
N TYR A 548 -4.86 -3.70 6.29
CA TYR A 548 -4.73 -4.93 7.06
C TYR A 548 -5.91 -5.88 6.77
N SER A 549 -7.11 -5.44 7.04
CA SER A 549 -8.32 -6.27 6.98
C SER A 549 -9.02 -6.26 5.60
N ARG A 550 -8.60 -5.41 4.67
CA ARG A 550 -9.30 -5.15 3.39
C ARG A 550 -10.68 -4.53 3.54
N ARG A 551 -11.07 -4.18 4.75
CA ARG A 551 -12.37 -3.59 5.06
C ARG A 551 -12.52 -2.21 4.45
N LEU A 552 -13.70 -1.94 3.88
CA LEU A 552 -14.10 -0.59 3.46
C LEU A 552 -14.45 0.25 4.70
N LEU A 553 -13.58 1.19 5.07
CA LEU A 553 -13.82 2.10 6.18
C LEU A 553 -14.83 3.18 5.81
N ALA A 554 -14.72 3.71 4.58
CA ALA A 554 -15.62 4.75 4.09
C ALA A 554 -15.75 4.73 2.57
N VAL A 555 -16.92 5.12 2.09
CA VAL A 555 -17.27 5.28 0.67
C VAL A 555 -17.94 6.63 0.49
N TYR A 556 -17.57 7.38 -0.55
CA TYR A 556 -18.19 8.65 -0.93
C TYR A 556 -18.45 8.69 -2.43
N LEU A 557 -19.62 9.19 -2.84
CA LEU A 557 -20.01 9.38 -4.24
C LEU A 557 -20.25 10.86 -4.57
N THR A 558 -19.86 11.25 -5.77
CA THR A 558 -20.10 12.61 -6.32
C THR A 558 -20.01 12.59 -7.84
N PHE A 559 -20.61 13.55 -8.51
CA PHE A 559 -20.36 13.82 -9.94
C PHE A 559 -19.10 14.65 -10.17
N ASP A 560 -18.59 15.29 -9.14
CA ASP A 560 -17.36 16.07 -9.25
C ASP A 560 -16.15 15.14 -9.46
N SER A 561 -15.28 15.48 -10.41
CA SER A 561 -13.98 14.83 -10.53
C SER A 561 -13.21 14.89 -9.20
N PRO A 562 -12.30 13.93 -8.96
CA PRO A 562 -11.53 13.87 -7.72
C PRO A 562 -10.94 15.21 -7.30
N SER A 563 -11.14 15.57 -6.03
CA SER A 563 -10.67 16.83 -5.46
C SER A 563 -10.47 16.69 -3.95
N TYR A 564 -9.86 17.70 -3.33
CA TYR A 564 -9.73 17.75 -1.87
C TYR A 564 -11.07 17.54 -1.13
N ARG A 565 -12.21 17.92 -1.74
CA ARG A 565 -13.55 17.71 -1.16
C ARG A 565 -13.88 16.23 -1.02
N SER A 566 -13.59 15.43 -2.03
CA SER A 566 -13.80 13.97 -1.98
C SER A 566 -12.96 13.32 -0.89
N CYS A 567 -11.70 13.74 -0.76
CA CYS A 567 -10.80 13.26 0.30
C CYS A 567 -11.32 13.64 1.70
N LEU A 568 -11.77 14.88 1.87
CA LEU A 568 -12.35 15.39 3.11
C LEU A 568 -13.60 14.58 3.51
N MET A 569 -14.49 14.34 2.54
CA MET A 569 -15.74 13.62 2.82
C MET A 569 -15.50 12.16 3.20
N VAL A 570 -14.57 11.45 2.55
CA VAL A 570 -14.27 10.07 2.92
C VAL A 570 -13.67 9.95 4.31
N LEU A 571 -12.85 10.93 4.74
CA LEU A 571 -12.31 10.97 6.11
C LEU A 571 -13.42 11.29 7.13
N ARG A 572 -14.35 12.21 6.81
CA ARG A 572 -15.52 12.47 7.67
C ARG A 572 -16.38 11.23 7.86
N ILE A 573 -16.68 10.50 6.79
CA ILE A 573 -17.47 9.28 6.84
C ILE A 573 -16.75 8.22 7.69
N CYS A 574 -15.42 8.11 7.57
CA CYS A 574 -14.62 7.19 8.38
C CYS A 574 -14.78 7.50 9.88
N VAL A 575 -14.63 8.76 10.29
CA VAL A 575 -14.80 9.15 11.69
C VAL A 575 -16.24 8.94 12.16
N LYS A 576 -17.22 9.29 11.33
CA LYS A 576 -18.65 9.07 11.67
C LYS A 576 -18.95 7.60 11.94
N ARG A 577 -18.34 6.68 11.17
CA ARG A 577 -18.59 5.23 11.27
C ARG A 577 -17.77 4.56 12.38
N HIS A 578 -16.53 5.00 12.55
CA HIS A 578 -15.55 4.28 13.36
C HIS A 578 -14.98 5.10 14.52
N GLY A 579 -15.31 6.39 14.60
CA GLY A 579 -14.77 7.30 15.62
C GLY A 579 -13.26 7.52 15.50
N ARG A 580 -12.62 7.22 14.35
CA ARG A 580 -11.17 7.35 14.18
C ARG A 580 -10.75 7.45 12.72
N LEU A 581 -9.48 7.80 12.50
CA LEU A 581 -8.79 7.77 11.22
C LEU A 581 -7.65 6.75 11.24
N PRO A 582 -7.21 6.25 10.06
CA PRO A 582 -5.97 5.48 9.96
C PRO A 582 -4.75 6.32 10.38
N GLN A 583 -3.79 5.69 11.06
CA GLN A 583 -2.53 6.30 11.45
C GLN A 583 -1.71 6.76 10.24
N ILE A 584 -1.74 5.96 9.18
CA ILE A 584 -1.07 6.23 7.91
C ILE A 584 -2.11 6.23 6.79
N VAL A 585 -2.11 7.27 5.97
CA VAL A 585 -2.95 7.35 4.78
C VAL A 585 -2.07 7.28 3.54
N VAL A 586 -2.27 6.24 2.74
CA VAL A 586 -1.56 6.00 1.48
C VAL A 586 -2.42 6.47 0.33
N VAL A 587 -1.86 7.35 -0.51
CA VAL A 587 -2.53 7.97 -1.65
C VAL A 587 -1.69 7.85 -2.90
N ASP A 588 -2.29 8.05 -4.06
CA ASP A 588 -1.55 8.18 -5.31
C ASP A 588 -0.92 9.58 -5.47
N ASN A 589 -0.43 9.88 -6.66
CA ASN A 589 0.20 11.17 -6.96
C ASN A 589 -0.79 12.18 -7.59
N GLY A 590 -2.08 12.05 -7.33
CA GLY A 590 -3.12 12.98 -7.81
C GLY A 590 -2.97 14.38 -7.20
N ALA A 591 -3.37 15.40 -7.96
CA ALA A 591 -3.24 16.80 -7.53
C ALA A 591 -4.05 17.12 -6.26
N GLU A 592 -5.17 16.45 -6.06
CA GLU A 592 -6.05 16.54 -4.90
C GLU A 592 -5.35 16.17 -3.58
N PHE A 593 -4.46 15.19 -3.64
CA PHE A 593 -3.68 14.73 -2.49
C PHE A 593 -2.47 15.61 -2.18
N HIS A 594 -2.10 16.51 -3.09
CA HIS A 594 -1.06 17.54 -2.87
C HIS A 594 -1.66 18.87 -2.37
N SER A 595 -2.97 18.92 -2.16
CA SER A 595 -3.61 20.15 -1.69
C SER A 595 -3.21 20.45 -0.25
N VAL A 596 -2.94 21.72 0.04
CA VAL A 596 -2.66 22.21 1.39
C VAL A 596 -3.77 21.82 2.37
N TYR A 597 -5.02 21.80 1.90
CA TYR A 597 -6.18 21.42 2.71
C TYR A 597 -6.12 19.99 3.21
N PHE A 598 -5.80 19.05 2.32
CA PHE A 598 -5.68 17.64 2.67
C PHE A 598 -4.48 17.38 3.59
N GLU A 599 -3.32 17.97 3.29
CA GLU A 599 -2.11 17.83 4.12
C GLU A 599 -2.33 18.42 5.52
N THR A 600 -2.96 19.61 5.62
CA THR A 600 -3.27 20.23 6.91
C THR A 600 -4.25 19.37 7.72
N LEU A 601 -5.27 18.80 7.05
CA LEU A 601 -6.23 17.94 7.71
C LEU A 601 -5.56 16.71 8.33
N LEU A 602 -4.73 16.01 7.56
CA LEU A 602 -3.99 14.84 8.06
C LEU A 602 -3.05 15.22 9.21
N ALA A 603 -2.35 16.36 9.10
CA ALA A 603 -1.49 16.86 10.17
C ALA A 603 -2.26 17.19 11.44
N THR A 604 -3.46 17.80 11.33
CA THR A 604 -4.30 18.11 12.49
C THR A 604 -4.72 16.87 13.28
N PHE A 605 -4.92 15.75 12.59
CA PHE A 605 -5.27 14.47 13.22
C PHE A 605 -4.07 13.53 13.36
N GLU A 606 -2.85 14.05 13.24
CA GLU A 606 -1.59 13.32 13.39
C GLU A 606 -1.49 12.07 12.49
N CYS A 607 -2.09 12.13 11.29
CA CYS A 607 -2.02 11.07 10.30
C CYS A 607 -0.81 11.26 9.39
N THR A 608 0.03 10.24 9.29
CA THR A 608 1.16 10.23 8.35
C THR A 608 0.66 10.03 6.92
N LYS A 609 1.03 10.94 6.01
CA LYS A 609 0.74 10.81 4.59
C LYS A 609 1.87 10.06 3.88
N LYS A 610 1.53 9.03 3.11
CA LYS A 610 2.44 8.34 2.17
C LYS A 610 1.92 8.44 0.75
N GLN A 611 2.80 8.74 -0.20
CA GLN A 611 2.49 8.83 -1.62
C GLN A 611 3.10 7.67 -2.39
N ARG A 612 2.28 7.02 -3.21
CA ARG A 612 2.71 5.92 -4.08
C ARG A 612 3.57 6.46 -5.23
N PRO A 613 4.62 5.74 -5.64
CA PRO A 613 5.35 6.08 -6.85
C PRO A 613 4.43 6.03 -8.07
N PRO A 614 4.53 6.98 -9.01
CA PRO A 614 3.70 6.99 -10.21
C PRO A 614 3.97 5.76 -11.09
N ALA A 615 2.93 5.27 -11.75
CA ALA A 615 2.97 4.14 -12.69
C ALA A 615 3.36 2.77 -12.09
N LYS A 616 3.25 2.59 -10.77
CA LYS A 616 3.48 1.32 -10.08
C LYS A 616 2.16 0.76 -9.53
N ALA A 617 1.39 0.06 -10.37
CA ALA A 617 0.06 -0.46 -10.06
C ALA A 617 0.03 -1.36 -8.80
N ARG A 618 1.07 -2.16 -8.56
CA ARG A 618 1.13 -3.06 -7.40
C ARG A 618 1.01 -2.36 -6.05
N PHE A 619 1.44 -1.10 -5.95
CA PHE A 619 1.27 -0.30 -4.74
C PHE A 619 -0.17 0.11 -4.46
N GLY A 620 -1.03 0.13 -5.50
CA GLY A 620 -2.47 0.39 -5.42
C GLY A 620 -3.33 -0.87 -5.42
N SER A 621 -2.73 -2.05 -5.42
CA SER A 621 -3.44 -3.32 -5.64
C SER A 621 -4.62 -3.56 -4.69
N VAL A 622 -4.58 -3.01 -3.47
CA VAL A 622 -5.68 -3.10 -2.50
C VAL A 622 -6.94 -2.40 -3.04
N CYS A 623 -6.81 -1.13 -3.47
CA CYS A 623 -7.95 -0.38 -4.01
C CYS A 623 -8.33 -0.83 -5.42
N GLU A 624 -7.35 -1.11 -6.30
CA GLU A 624 -7.61 -1.53 -7.68
C GLU A 624 -8.39 -2.84 -7.74
N ARG A 625 -8.05 -3.82 -6.90
CA ARG A 625 -8.81 -5.07 -6.79
C ARG A 625 -10.22 -4.83 -6.27
N LEU A 626 -10.35 -3.97 -5.27
CA LEU A 626 -11.64 -3.65 -4.69
C LEU A 626 -12.56 -2.93 -5.70
N PHE A 627 -12.02 -2.01 -6.52
CA PHE A 627 -12.78 -1.41 -7.62
C PHE A 627 -13.24 -2.46 -8.64
N GLY A 628 -12.37 -3.43 -8.98
CA GLY A 628 -12.75 -4.56 -9.82
C GLY A 628 -13.88 -5.38 -9.20
N THR A 629 -13.79 -5.69 -7.91
CA THR A 629 -14.81 -6.42 -7.16
C THR A 629 -16.11 -5.64 -7.09
N SER A 630 -16.09 -4.33 -6.77
CA SER A 630 -17.29 -3.49 -6.73
C SER A 630 -17.98 -3.41 -8.09
N ASN A 631 -17.22 -3.32 -9.17
CA ASN A 631 -17.77 -3.34 -10.51
C ASN A 631 -18.43 -4.68 -10.83
N THR A 632 -17.77 -5.80 -10.58
CA THR A 632 -18.28 -7.13 -10.95
C THR A 632 -19.42 -7.61 -10.07
N GLN A 633 -19.35 -7.39 -8.76
CA GLN A 633 -20.36 -7.86 -7.83
C GLN A 633 -21.58 -6.93 -7.72
N PHE A 634 -21.39 -5.64 -7.96
CA PHE A 634 -22.44 -4.65 -7.75
C PHE A 634 -22.75 -3.84 -9.02
N VAL A 635 -21.84 -2.99 -9.50
CA VAL A 635 -22.15 -1.99 -10.54
C VAL A 635 -22.59 -2.60 -11.87
N HIS A 636 -21.96 -3.70 -12.29
CA HIS A 636 -22.28 -4.35 -13.55
C HIS A 636 -23.66 -5.06 -13.55
N ASN A 637 -24.26 -5.23 -12.39
CA ASN A 637 -25.60 -5.82 -12.25
C ASN A 637 -26.72 -4.76 -12.30
N LEU A 638 -26.36 -3.47 -12.44
CA LEU A 638 -27.32 -2.37 -12.46
C LEU A 638 -27.73 -1.98 -13.88
N LEU A 639 -28.97 -1.53 -14.06
CA LEU A 639 -29.39 -0.91 -15.31
C LEU A 639 -28.62 0.41 -15.51
N GLY A 640 -28.24 0.67 -16.77
CA GLY A 640 -27.41 1.83 -17.07
C GLY A 640 -25.90 1.59 -16.91
N ASN A 641 -25.47 0.34 -16.59
CA ASN A 641 -24.05 0.01 -16.57
C ASN A 641 -23.41 0.16 -17.96
N THR A 642 -22.14 0.54 -17.97
CA THR A 642 -21.44 0.93 -19.21
C THR A 642 -20.61 -0.20 -19.83
N GLN A 643 -20.75 -1.45 -19.40
CA GLN A 643 -19.97 -2.58 -19.94
C GLN A 643 -20.06 -2.72 -21.45
N ILE A 644 -21.26 -2.52 -22.03
CA ILE A 644 -21.49 -2.64 -23.45
C ILE A 644 -20.69 -1.61 -24.26
N THR A 645 -20.31 -0.47 -23.65
CA THR A 645 -19.54 0.57 -24.33
C THR A 645 -18.10 0.13 -24.65
N ARG A 646 -17.61 -0.96 -24.05
CA ARG A 646 -16.32 -1.58 -24.41
C ARG A 646 -16.32 -2.04 -25.86
N ASN A 647 -17.49 -2.39 -26.40
CA ASN A 647 -17.70 -2.76 -27.79
C ASN A 647 -18.60 -1.72 -28.48
N VAL A 648 -18.05 -0.58 -28.85
CA VAL A 648 -18.79 0.57 -29.42
C VAL A 648 -19.74 0.18 -30.57
N ARG A 649 -19.38 -0.82 -31.36
CA ARG A 649 -20.21 -1.32 -32.48
C ARG A 649 -21.50 -2.02 -32.03
N GLN A 650 -21.58 -2.40 -30.75
CA GLN A 650 -22.77 -3.09 -30.19
C GLN A 650 -23.73 -2.11 -29.52
N VAL A 651 -23.34 -0.85 -29.35
CA VAL A 651 -24.18 0.16 -28.71
C VAL A 651 -25.22 0.64 -29.70
N THR A 652 -26.48 0.27 -29.48
CA THR A 652 -27.65 0.72 -30.23
C THR A 652 -28.51 1.61 -29.35
N LYS A 653 -29.54 2.28 -29.92
CA LYS A 653 -30.42 3.15 -29.16
C LYS A 653 -31.12 2.42 -28.00
N SER A 654 -31.49 1.15 -28.18
CA SER A 654 -32.19 0.31 -27.20
C SER A 654 -31.30 -0.19 -26.06
N VAL A 655 -29.99 -0.33 -26.29
CA VAL A 655 -29.02 -0.83 -25.29
C VAL A 655 -27.99 0.21 -24.88
N ASN A 656 -28.25 1.48 -25.19
CA ASN A 656 -27.39 2.59 -24.77
C ASN A 656 -27.54 2.81 -23.25
N PRO A 657 -26.47 2.72 -22.45
CA PRO A 657 -26.51 2.91 -21.00
C PRO A 657 -27.19 4.21 -20.58
N LYS A 658 -27.00 5.30 -21.33
CA LYS A 658 -27.63 6.59 -21.04
C LYS A 658 -29.15 6.56 -21.09
N ASN A 659 -29.71 5.72 -21.98
CA ASN A 659 -31.16 5.56 -22.10
C ASN A 659 -31.73 4.55 -21.11
N LEU A 660 -30.89 3.70 -20.54
CA LEU A 660 -31.24 2.67 -19.56
C LEU A 660 -30.96 3.12 -18.12
N ALA A 661 -30.41 4.32 -17.94
CA ALA A 661 -30.11 4.85 -16.63
C ALA A 661 -31.40 5.15 -15.84
N VAL A 662 -31.51 4.61 -14.62
CA VAL A 662 -32.64 4.78 -13.71
C VAL A 662 -32.22 5.15 -12.30
N TRP A 663 -30.93 5.02 -11.99
CA TRP A 663 -30.39 5.27 -10.65
C TRP A 663 -30.10 6.74 -10.44
N THR A 664 -30.49 7.26 -9.29
CA THR A 664 -30.05 8.58 -8.79
C THR A 664 -28.78 8.41 -7.94
N LEU A 665 -28.06 9.49 -7.69
CA LEU A 665 -26.82 9.43 -6.91
C LEU A 665 -27.07 8.96 -5.47
N GLY A 666 -28.13 9.46 -4.84
CA GLY A 666 -28.50 9.12 -3.47
C GLY A 666 -28.89 7.65 -3.32
N LEU A 667 -29.72 7.12 -4.23
CA LEU A 667 -30.09 5.70 -4.23
C LEU A 667 -28.87 4.80 -4.49
N LEU A 668 -28.07 5.14 -5.50
CA LEU A 668 -26.85 4.36 -5.76
C LEU A 668 -25.94 4.36 -4.54
N TYR A 669 -25.79 5.47 -3.85
CA TYR A 669 -24.97 5.56 -2.64
C TYR A 669 -25.50 4.66 -1.52
N GLU A 670 -26.79 4.66 -1.28
CA GLU A 670 -27.44 3.82 -0.27
C GLU A 670 -27.17 2.32 -0.54
N TYR A 671 -27.41 1.88 -1.77
CA TYR A 671 -27.16 0.48 -2.14
C TYR A 671 -25.68 0.11 -2.22
N LEU A 672 -24.81 1.03 -2.65
CA LEU A 672 -23.37 0.82 -2.63
C LEU A 672 -22.86 0.67 -1.18
N CYS A 673 -23.40 1.44 -0.25
CA CYS A 673 -23.09 1.28 1.18
C CYS A 673 -23.60 -0.08 1.71
N ALA A 674 -24.79 -0.51 1.33
CA ALA A 674 -25.29 -1.82 1.71
C ALA A 674 -24.40 -2.94 1.17
N TRP A 675 -23.99 -2.88 -0.10
CA TRP A 675 -23.02 -3.82 -0.66
C TRP A 675 -21.68 -3.77 0.09
N ALA A 676 -21.11 -2.58 0.30
CA ALA A 676 -19.78 -2.42 0.87
C ALA A 676 -19.69 -2.92 2.32
N TYR A 677 -20.76 -2.70 3.10
CA TYR A 677 -20.70 -2.90 4.55
C TYR A 677 -21.44 -4.16 5.03
N GLU A 678 -22.32 -4.75 4.19
CA GLU A 678 -23.07 -5.95 4.56
C GLU A 678 -22.74 -7.15 3.66
N VAL A 679 -22.45 -6.95 2.38
CA VAL A 679 -22.11 -8.04 1.47
C VAL A 679 -20.60 -8.24 1.44
N TYR A 680 -19.85 -7.29 0.88
CA TYR A 680 -18.39 -7.40 0.74
C TYR A 680 -17.67 -7.60 2.08
N ASP A 681 -18.14 -6.95 3.15
CA ASP A 681 -17.52 -6.99 4.48
C ASP A 681 -17.66 -8.39 5.14
N THR A 682 -18.61 -9.21 4.68
CA THR A 682 -18.88 -10.56 5.21
C THR A 682 -18.47 -11.70 4.29
N ASP A 683 -18.18 -11.40 3.02
CA ASP A 683 -17.69 -12.39 2.07
C ASP A 683 -16.24 -12.79 2.38
N GLU A 684 -15.90 -14.06 2.17
CA GLU A 684 -14.52 -14.52 2.33
C GLU A 684 -13.59 -13.85 1.32
N HIS A 685 -12.55 -13.19 1.82
CA HIS A 685 -11.56 -12.52 0.98
C HIS A 685 -10.41 -13.48 0.64
N PRO A 686 -10.10 -13.75 -0.64
CA PRO A 686 -9.11 -14.77 -1.04
C PRO A 686 -7.70 -14.60 -0.48
N ALA A 687 -7.29 -13.36 -0.16
CA ALA A 687 -5.97 -13.10 0.42
C ALA A 687 -5.94 -13.17 1.95
N LEU A 688 -7.09 -13.29 2.61
CA LEU A 688 -7.20 -13.33 4.07
C LEU A 688 -7.69 -14.70 4.57
N PHE A 689 -8.32 -15.49 3.71
CA PHE A 689 -8.99 -16.75 4.05
C PHE A 689 -10.04 -16.58 5.17
N GLN A 690 -10.60 -15.38 5.26
CA GLN A 690 -11.67 -14.99 6.18
C GLN A 690 -12.33 -13.71 5.67
N SER A 691 -13.44 -13.31 6.26
CA SER A 691 -14.11 -12.07 5.86
C SER A 691 -13.30 -10.83 6.31
N PRO A 692 -13.42 -9.70 5.60
CA PRO A 692 -12.85 -8.42 6.06
C PRO A 692 -13.28 -8.03 7.47
N ARG A 693 -14.54 -8.30 7.82
CA ARG A 693 -15.13 -8.06 9.14
C ARG A 693 -14.44 -8.87 10.23
N ASP A 694 -14.23 -10.16 9.99
CA ASP A 694 -13.59 -11.06 10.95
C ASP A 694 -12.11 -10.73 11.13
N ALA A 695 -11.39 -10.49 10.03
CA ALA A 695 -10.00 -10.04 10.06
C ALA A 695 -9.83 -8.74 10.85
N PHE A 696 -10.76 -7.80 10.65
CA PHE A 696 -10.77 -6.55 11.39
C PHE A 696 -11.02 -6.76 12.87
N ALA A 697 -12.01 -7.56 13.24
CA ALA A 697 -12.34 -7.86 14.65
C ALA A 697 -11.19 -8.57 15.35
N ALA A 698 -10.59 -9.59 14.74
CA ALA A 698 -9.43 -10.31 15.27
C ALA A 698 -8.22 -9.37 15.43
N GLY A 699 -7.95 -8.53 14.44
CA GLY A 699 -6.86 -7.56 14.50
C GLY A 699 -7.05 -6.49 15.58
N MET A 700 -8.30 -6.06 15.83
CA MET A 700 -8.61 -5.14 16.93
C MET A 700 -8.45 -5.78 18.29
N ALA A 701 -8.75 -7.07 18.42
CA ALA A 701 -8.58 -7.79 19.69
C ALA A 701 -7.09 -7.90 20.09
N ILE A 702 -6.21 -8.15 19.12
CA ILE A 702 -4.76 -8.24 19.33
C ILE A 702 -4.11 -6.86 19.41
N GLY A 703 -4.40 -5.99 18.44
CA GLY A 703 -3.78 -4.68 18.28
C GLY A 703 -4.24 -3.61 19.26
N GLY A 704 -5.29 -3.89 20.04
CA GLY A 704 -5.91 -2.94 20.97
C GLY A 704 -7.01 -2.10 20.31
N SER A 705 -8.03 -1.78 21.08
CA SER A 705 -9.14 -0.94 20.63
C SER A 705 -8.79 0.54 20.57
N ARG A 706 -7.73 0.97 21.27
CA ARG A 706 -7.16 2.33 21.28
C ARG A 706 -8.20 3.42 21.49
N VAL A 707 -9.03 3.25 22.51
CA VAL A 707 -10.14 4.16 22.86
C VAL A 707 -9.65 5.59 23.07
N HIS A 708 -8.42 5.76 23.54
CA HIS A 708 -7.76 7.06 23.75
C HIS A 708 -7.51 7.83 22.44
N ARG A 709 -7.68 7.20 21.27
CA ARG A 709 -7.55 7.83 19.94
C ARG A 709 -8.88 8.06 19.24
N MET A 710 -10.00 7.95 19.96
CA MET A 710 -11.33 8.22 19.40
C MET A 710 -11.51 9.72 19.11
N ILE A 711 -12.10 10.01 17.97
CA ILE A 711 -12.43 11.34 17.49
C ILE A 711 -13.95 11.49 17.58
N SER A 712 -14.41 12.46 18.35
CA SER A 712 -15.84 12.79 18.40
C SER A 712 -16.33 13.34 17.08
N TYR A 713 -17.44 12.80 16.55
CA TYR A 713 -18.10 13.35 15.37
C TYR A 713 -19.06 14.44 15.80
N ASP A 714 -18.52 15.60 16.16
CA ASP A 714 -19.24 16.78 16.60
C ASP A 714 -19.09 17.96 15.62
N GLU A 715 -19.71 19.08 15.95
CA GLU A 715 -19.61 20.29 15.15
C GLU A 715 -18.15 20.79 15.05
N ASN A 716 -17.37 20.67 16.10
CA ASN A 716 -15.95 21.04 16.07
C ASN A 716 -15.16 20.21 15.06
N PHE A 717 -15.36 18.88 15.07
CA PHE A 717 -14.73 18.00 14.09
C PHE A 717 -15.17 18.35 12.67
N GLN A 718 -16.46 18.60 12.46
CA GLN A 718 -16.99 18.99 11.15
C GLN A 718 -16.35 20.30 10.67
N ILE A 719 -16.21 21.30 11.54
CA ILE A 719 -15.56 22.57 11.23
C ILE A 719 -14.06 22.38 10.97
N LEU A 720 -13.35 21.63 11.79
CA LEU A 720 -11.91 21.35 11.61
C LEU A 720 -11.60 20.66 10.28
N THR A 721 -12.52 19.84 9.80
CA THR A 721 -12.38 19.15 8.50
C THR A 721 -12.76 20.03 7.30
N LEU A 722 -13.25 21.24 7.48
CA LEU A 722 -13.50 22.20 6.40
C LEU A 722 -12.19 22.78 5.85
N PRO A 723 -12.17 23.17 4.58
CA PRO A 723 -11.03 23.87 3.99
C PRO A 723 -10.78 25.23 4.64
N THR A 724 -9.56 25.71 4.49
CA THR A 724 -9.12 27.03 4.94
C THR A 724 -8.44 27.80 3.81
N THR A 725 -7.99 29.01 4.05
CA THR A 725 -7.13 29.77 3.13
C THR A 725 -5.69 29.22 3.13
N SER A 726 -4.88 29.64 2.17
CA SER A 726 -3.47 29.24 2.08
C SER A 726 -2.65 29.51 3.35
N GLU A 727 -3.02 30.57 4.10
CA GLU A 727 -2.36 30.93 5.37
C GLU A 727 -3.03 30.31 6.59
N GLY A 728 -4.16 29.63 6.42
CA GLY A 728 -4.97 29.10 7.52
C GLY A 728 -5.67 30.15 8.38
N LYS A 729 -5.41 31.44 8.12
CA LYS A 729 -5.87 32.58 8.91
C LYS A 729 -6.38 33.69 8.00
N ALA A 730 -7.19 34.59 8.57
CA ALA A 730 -7.59 35.85 7.92
C ALA A 730 -7.60 36.98 8.94
N LYS A 731 -7.21 38.18 8.49
CA LYS A 731 -7.28 39.40 9.31
C LYS A 731 -8.72 39.87 9.47
N VAL A 732 -9.13 40.14 10.70
CA VAL A 732 -10.42 40.74 11.01
C VAL A 732 -10.34 42.22 10.70
N GLN A 733 -11.08 42.68 9.68
CA GLN A 733 -11.15 44.09 9.29
C GLN A 733 -12.30 44.76 10.04
N VAL A 734 -12.00 45.94 10.61
CA VAL A 734 -12.98 46.73 11.37
C VAL A 734 -14.24 46.99 10.54
N GLY A 735 -15.40 46.62 11.06
CA GLY A 735 -16.72 46.81 10.41
C GLY A 735 -16.96 45.94 9.17
N ARG A 736 -16.00 45.10 8.75
CA ARG A 736 -16.15 44.22 7.56
C ARG A 736 -15.99 42.73 7.86
N GLY A 737 -15.31 42.38 8.95
CA GLY A 737 -15.04 41.03 9.31
C GLY A 737 -13.85 40.39 8.54
N VAL A 738 -13.90 39.10 8.25
CA VAL A 738 -12.85 38.38 7.55
C VAL A 738 -13.16 38.22 6.07
N LYS A 739 -12.11 38.26 5.22
CA LYS A 739 -12.25 38.10 3.76
C LYS A 739 -11.76 36.73 3.31
N ILE A 740 -12.63 35.94 2.66
CA ILE A 740 -12.34 34.63 2.09
C ILE A 740 -12.79 34.61 0.62
N ASN A 741 -11.94 34.25 -0.32
CA ASN A 741 -12.28 34.17 -1.75
C ASN A 741 -13.03 35.41 -2.30
N SER A 742 -12.59 36.58 -1.90
CA SER A 742 -13.20 37.91 -2.25
C SER A 742 -14.54 38.22 -1.62
N ILE A 743 -15.08 37.38 -0.76
CA ILE A 743 -16.31 37.56 -0.01
C ILE A 743 -15.97 37.94 1.44
N TYR A 744 -16.69 38.88 2.01
CA TYR A 744 -16.58 39.23 3.43
C TYR A 744 -17.58 38.44 4.26
N TYR A 745 -17.12 37.98 5.41
CA TYR A 745 -17.91 37.22 6.38
C TYR A 745 -17.88 37.93 7.71
N TRP A 746 -19.01 38.05 8.33
CA TRP A 746 -19.22 38.79 9.57
C TRP A 746 -19.74 37.90 10.69
N SER A 747 -19.21 38.10 11.90
CA SER A 747 -19.78 37.62 13.15
C SER A 747 -19.79 38.75 14.18
N ASN A 748 -20.78 38.74 15.07
CA ASN A 748 -20.86 39.73 16.15
C ASN A 748 -19.66 39.69 17.10
N SER A 749 -18.99 38.53 17.19
CA SER A 749 -17.77 38.33 17.97
C SER A 749 -16.58 39.18 17.45
N PHE A 750 -16.65 39.70 16.24
CA PHE A 750 -15.62 40.56 15.65
C PHE A 750 -15.69 42.03 16.14
N ARG A 751 -16.73 42.42 16.88
CA ARG A 751 -16.84 43.71 17.51
C ARG A 751 -15.98 43.91 18.74
N ASP A 752 -15.31 42.83 19.18
CA ASP A 752 -14.41 42.86 20.31
C ASP A 752 -13.11 43.61 19.94
N PRO A 753 -12.76 44.71 20.64
CA PRO A 753 -11.54 45.46 20.37
C PRO A 753 -10.27 44.63 20.42
N GLN A 754 -10.26 43.51 21.18
CA GLN A 754 -9.11 42.57 21.23
C GLN A 754 -9.00 41.69 20.00
N ILE A 755 -10.08 41.56 19.23
CA ILE A 755 -10.14 40.73 18.03
C ILE A 755 -10.00 41.55 16.76
N GLU A 756 -10.48 42.79 16.78
CA GLU A 756 -10.32 43.71 15.66
C GLU A 756 -8.85 43.87 15.25
N ASN A 757 -8.57 43.87 13.95
CA ASN A 757 -7.27 43.97 13.36
C ASN A 757 -6.31 42.78 13.67
N THR A 758 -6.74 41.76 14.40
CA THR A 758 -5.96 40.52 14.60
C THR A 758 -6.20 39.50 13.50
N SER A 759 -5.34 38.52 13.38
CA SER A 759 -5.51 37.38 12.47
C SER A 759 -6.10 36.20 13.25
N VAL A 760 -7.22 35.69 12.80
CA VAL A 760 -7.93 34.54 13.37
C VAL A 760 -7.88 33.35 12.43
N GLN A 761 -7.87 32.13 12.97
CA GLN A 761 -8.02 30.93 12.16
C GLN A 761 -9.41 30.91 11.55
N ILE A 762 -9.50 30.44 10.30
CA ILE A 762 -10.77 30.40 9.55
C ILE A 762 -10.97 29.05 8.87
N ARG A 763 -12.25 28.69 8.73
CA ARG A 763 -12.73 27.58 7.91
C ARG A 763 -13.94 28.04 7.11
N TYR A 764 -14.16 27.50 5.92
CA TYR A 764 -15.35 27.81 5.12
C TYR A 764 -15.97 26.53 4.57
N ASP A 765 -17.28 26.54 4.38
CA ASP A 765 -18.01 25.39 3.85
C ASP A 765 -17.99 25.42 2.31
N PRO A 766 -17.34 24.46 1.63
CA PRO A 766 -17.29 24.42 0.18
C PRO A 766 -18.63 24.03 -0.47
N PHE A 767 -19.56 23.50 0.31
CA PHE A 767 -20.91 23.17 -0.15
C PHE A 767 -21.94 24.25 0.18
N ASN A 768 -21.59 25.23 1.03
CA ASN A 768 -22.41 26.37 1.41
C ASN A 768 -21.54 27.61 1.65
N ILE A 769 -21.19 28.29 0.58
CA ILE A 769 -20.37 29.52 0.65
C ILE A 769 -21.06 30.72 1.35
N GLY A 770 -22.31 30.58 1.77
CA GLY A 770 -22.97 31.56 2.62
C GLY A 770 -22.38 31.61 4.04
N ILE A 771 -21.70 30.55 4.49
CA ILE A 771 -21.23 30.35 5.85
C ILE A 771 -19.72 30.13 5.88
N ALA A 772 -19.07 30.72 6.88
CA ALA A 772 -17.68 30.43 7.26
C ALA A 772 -17.60 30.37 8.80
N TYR A 773 -16.46 29.93 9.30
CA TYR A 773 -16.20 29.82 10.73
C TYR A 773 -14.85 30.49 11.05
N ALA A 774 -14.81 31.21 12.16
CA ALA A 774 -13.61 31.85 12.70
C ALA A 774 -13.36 31.37 14.13
N PHE A 775 -12.10 31.10 14.47
CA PHE A 775 -11.72 30.68 15.81
C PHE A 775 -11.42 31.92 16.68
N VAL A 776 -12.33 32.21 17.62
CA VAL A 776 -12.28 33.39 18.46
C VAL A 776 -12.43 32.98 19.93
N ARG A 777 -11.48 33.39 20.78
CA ARG A 777 -11.50 33.13 22.23
C ARG A 777 -11.65 31.62 22.55
N GLY A 778 -10.97 30.76 21.83
CA GLY A 778 -10.95 29.33 22.12
C GLY A 778 -12.15 28.53 21.56
N GLN A 779 -13.05 29.17 20.77
CA GLN A 779 -14.19 28.49 20.16
C GLN A 779 -14.43 28.92 18.71
N TRP A 780 -15.02 28.02 17.92
CA TRP A 780 -15.44 28.34 16.56
C TRP A 780 -16.73 29.14 16.59
N VAL A 781 -16.74 30.29 15.90
CA VAL A 781 -17.93 31.12 15.74
C VAL A 781 -18.36 31.13 14.28
N GLN A 782 -19.64 30.96 14.05
CA GLN A 782 -20.22 31.06 12.72
C GLN A 782 -20.19 32.50 12.21
N CYS A 783 -19.78 32.64 10.95
CA CYS A 783 -19.76 33.91 10.23
C CYS A 783 -20.64 33.78 8.99
N ILE A 784 -21.45 34.79 8.72
CA ILE A 784 -22.32 34.87 7.55
C ILE A 784 -21.71 35.79 6.49
N SER A 785 -21.89 35.43 5.22
CA SER A 785 -21.38 36.23 4.10
C SER A 785 -22.17 37.54 3.92
N GLN A 786 -21.54 38.54 3.32
CA GLN A 786 -22.14 39.85 3.07
C GLN A 786 -23.37 39.80 2.14
N TYR A 787 -23.53 38.75 1.34
CA TYR A 787 -24.68 38.50 0.47
C TYR A 787 -25.26 37.13 0.80
N TYR A 788 -25.62 36.94 2.06
CA TYR A 788 -26.03 35.66 2.60
C TYR A 788 -27.26 35.07 1.87
N ALA A 789 -28.25 35.90 1.56
CA ALA A 789 -29.47 35.43 0.90
C ALA A 789 -29.21 34.76 -0.46
N GLU A 790 -28.25 35.30 -1.23
CA GLU A 790 -27.91 34.83 -2.57
C GLU A 790 -26.87 33.68 -2.54
N LEU A 791 -26.01 33.66 -1.52
CA LEU A 791 -24.88 32.73 -1.40
C LEU A 791 -25.19 31.50 -0.55
N GLN A 792 -26.21 31.56 0.28
CA GLN A 792 -26.64 30.44 1.11
C GLN A 792 -26.98 29.21 0.25
N GLY A 793 -26.40 28.07 0.61
CA GLY A 793 -26.66 26.82 -0.08
C GLY A 793 -26.04 26.71 -1.47
N ARG A 794 -25.22 27.69 -1.89
CA ARG A 794 -24.42 27.63 -3.12
C ARG A 794 -23.06 27.00 -2.86
N SER A 795 -22.59 26.21 -3.82
CA SER A 795 -21.26 25.57 -3.70
C SER A 795 -20.13 26.50 -4.15
N GLU A 796 -18.93 26.25 -3.65
CA GLU A 796 -17.71 26.93 -4.11
C GLU A 796 -17.49 26.74 -5.62
N LYS A 797 -17.88 25.60 -6.16
CA LYS A 797 -17.76 25.31 -7.58
C LYS A 797 -18.74 26.15 -8.41
N GLU A 798 -19.98 26.29 -7.96
CA GLU A 798 -20.96 27.21 -8.59
C GLU A 798 -20.43 28.65 -8.60
N LEU A 799 -19.82 29.10 -7.51
CA LEU A 799 -19.19 30.42 -7.41
C LEU A 799 -18.05 30.61 -8.42
N LYS A 800 -17.19 29.58 -8.57
CA LYS A 800 -16.09 29.61 -9.56
C LYS A 800 -16.61 29.67 -10.99
N LEU A 801 -17.61 28.85 -11.33
CA LEU A 801 -18.24 28.85 -12.64
C LEU A 801 -18.91 30.19 -12.96
N ALA A 802 -19.67 30.76 -12.00
CA ALA A 802 -20.28 32.08 -12.12
C ALA A 802 -19.22 33.18 -12.33
N SER A 803 -18.08 33.08 -11.63
CA SER A 803 -16.98 34.05 -11.81
C SER A 803 -16.32 33.94 -13.21
N ILE A 804 -16.20 32.73 -13.75
CA ILE A 804 -15.71 32.51 -15.10
C ILE A 804 -16.67 33.06 -16.13
N GLU A 805 -17.96 32.80 -15.94
CA GLU A 805 -19.02 33.30 -16.85
C GLU A 805 -19.08 34.82 -16.87
N LEU A 806 -19.05 35.47 -15.70
CA LEU A 806 -18.98 36.92 -15.62
C LEU A 806 -17.75 37.52 -16.28
N ARG A 807 -16.58 36.87 -16.15
CA ARG A 807 -15.35 37.29 -16.84
C ARG A 807 -15.46 37.17 -18.36
N LYS A 808 -16.06 36.08 -18.86
CA LYS A 808 -16.29 35.88 -20.31
C LYS A 808 -17.18 37.00 -20.85
N ARG A 809 -18.27 37.36 -20.14
CA ARG A 809 -19.17 38.43 -20.52
C ARG A 809 -18.47 39.80 -20.47
N SER A 810 -17.64 40.04 -19.45
CA SER A 810 -16.88 41.29 -19.31
C SER A 810 -15.76 41.43 -20.36
N SER A 811 -15.19 40.34 -20.87
CA SER A 811 -14.15 40.42 -21.91
C SER A 811 -14.66 40.92 -23.26
N ASN A 812 -15.94 40.81 -23.49
CA ASN A 812 -16.62 41.36 -24.68
C ASN A 812 -16.88 42.86 -24.61
N HIS A 813 -16.67 43.50 -23.46
CA HIS A 813 -16.77 44.96 -23.27
C HIS A 813 -15.41 45.53 -22.89
N ALA A 814 -14.97 46.59 -23.56
CA ALA A 814 -13.64 47.21 -23.46
C ALA A 814 -13.25 47.79 -22.07
N GLN A 815 -14.05 47.56 -21.03
CA GLN A 815 -13.75 47.91 -19.64
C GLN A 815 -13.51 46.64 -18.82
N GLN A 816 -12.29 46.49 -18.32
CA GLN A 816 -11.91 45.47 -17.33
C GLN A 816 -12.71 45.73 -16.02
N SER A 817 -13.97 45.31 -15.92
CA SER A 817 -14.68 45.31 -14.66
C SER A 817 -14.14 44.21 -13.76
N LYS A 818 -13.62 44.57 -12.59
CA LYS A 818 -13.26 43.63 -11.55
C LYS A 818 -14.52 42.88 -11.09
N VAL A 819 -14.52 41.57 -11.14
CA VAL A 819 -15.61 40.75 -10.56
C VAL A 819 -15.66 41.03 -9.06
N SER A 820 -16.70 41.73 -8.62
CA SER A 820 -16.94 42.02 -7.21
C SER A 820 -17.90 40.99 -6.60
N ALA A 821 -17.88 40.85 -5.28
CA ALA A 821 -18.86 40.01 -4.57
C ALA A 821 -20.30 40.42 -4.85
N LYS A 822 -20.57 41.75 -5.04
CA LYS A 822 -21.89 42.26 -5.39
C LYS A 822 -22.34 41.78 -6.78
N ASN A 823 -21.50 41.97 -7.82
CA ASN A 823 -21.84 41.54 -9.19
C ASN A 823 -22.06 40.04 -9.27
N LEU A 824 -21.32 39.28 -8.44
CA LEU A 824 -21.42 37.83 -8.38
C LEU A 824 -22.73 37.39 -7.71
N ALA A 825 -23.12 38.02 -6.59
CA ALA A 825 -24.38 37.75 -5.93
C ALA A 825 -25.58 38.12 -6.82
N GLU A 826 -25.58 39.31 -7.47
CA GLU A 826 -26.59 39.73 -8.43
C GLU A 826 -26.72 38.75 -9.62
N PHE A 827 -25.58 38.27 -10.16
CA PHE A 827 -25.62 37.27 -11.22
C PHE A 827 -26.21 35.94 -10.75
N LEU A 828 -25.80 35.43 -9.58
CA LEU A 828 -26.33 34.17 -9.05
C LEU A 828 -27.85 34.21 -8.78
N ALA A 829 -28.41 35.38 -8.52
CA ALA A 829 -29.84 35.58 -8.37
C ALA A 829 -30.61 35.74 -9.72
N SER A 830 -29.88 35.93 -10.84
CA SER A 830 -30.50 36.17 -12.14
C SER A 830 -31.03 34.88 -12.80
N VAL A 831 -31.99 35.04 -13.71
CA VAL A 831 -32.53 33.95 -14.55
C VAL A 831 -31.41 33.35 -15.46
N GLU A 832 -30.52 34.20 -15.93
CA GLU A 832 -29.39 33.76 -16.79
C GLU A 832 -28.43 32.84 -16.04
N ALA A 833 -28.25 33.02 -14.73
CA ALA A 833 -27.46 32.06 -13.92
C ALA A 833 -28.18 30.71 -13.78
N GLN A 834 -29.54 30.72 -13.78
CA GLN A 834 -30.31 29.48 -13.75
C GLN A 834 -29.98 28.60 -14.96
N GLU A 835 -29.89 29.17 -16.16
CA GLU A 835 -29.57 28.46 -17.38
C GLU A 835 -28.08 28.03 -17.41
N ALA A 836 -27.17 28.97 -17.13
CA ALA A 836 -25.73 28.76 -17.23
C ALA A 836 -25.18 27.76 -16.17
N LEU A 837 -25.85 27.66 -15.04
CA LEU A 837 -25.40 26.82 -13.92
C LEU A 837 -26.33 25.64 -13.63
N LEU A 838 -27.31 25.39 -14.52
CA LEU A 838 -28.33 24.35 -14.31
C LEU A 838 -27.71 22.97 -14.02
N GLU A 839 -26.70 22.58 -14.81
CA GLU A 839 -26.03 21.29 -14.66
C GLU A 839 -25.31 21.18 -13.31
N GLN A 840 -24.57 22.23 -12.91
CA GLN A 840 -23.88 22.24 -11.62
C GLN A 840 -24.87 22.21 -10.45
N ARG A 841 -25.98 22.94 -10.55
CA ARG A 841 -27.04 22.93 -9.52
C ARG A 841 -27.69 21.57 -9.37
N SER A 842 -27.91 20.87 -10.49
CA SER A 842 -28.41 19.49 -10.46
C SER A 842 -27.39 18.55 -9.76
N TYR A 843 -26.11 18.66 -10.05
CA TYR A 843 -25.07 17.89 -9.35
C TYR A 843 -25.03 18.21 -7.86
N ASP A 844 -25.06 19.48 -7.48
CA ASP A 844 -25.04 19.91 -6.08
C ASP A 844 -26.31 19.44 -5.31
N ALA A 845 -27.46 19.36 -5.97
CA ALA A 845 -28.69 18.83 -5.38
C ALA A 845 -28.56 17.31 -5.11
N GLU A 846 -28.04 16.55 -6.06
CA GLU A 846 -27.81 15.11 -5.89
C GLU A 846 -26.78 14.83 -4.78
N VAL A 847 -25.73 15.63 -4.66
CA VAL A 847 -24.73 15.50 -3.57
C VAL A 847 -25.36 15.76 -2.20
N LYS A 848 -26.34 16.66 -2.10
CA LYS A 848 -27.10 16.88 -0.85
C LYS A 848 -27.89 15.64 -0.44
N GLU A 849 -28.43 14.87 -1.39
CA GLU A 849 -29.08 13.59 -1.09
C GLU A 849 -28.06 12.57 -0.52
N VAL A 850 -26.82 12.52 -1.05
CA VAL A 850 -25.74 11.70 -0.47
C VAL A 850 -25.46 12.13 0.97
N PHE A 851 -25.38 13.44 1.25
CA PHE A 851 -25.17 13.94 2.62
C PHE A 851 -26.32 13.53 3.55
N ARG A 852 -27.56 13.57 3.05
CA ARG A 852 -28.72 13.11 3.81
C ARG A 852 -28.60 11.64 4.20
N VAL A 853 -28.17 10.77 3.29
CA VAL A 853 -27.93 9.36 3.60
C VAL A 853 -26.75 9.20 4.56
N ILE A 854 -25.67 9.95 4.38
CA ILE A 854 -24.53 9.97 5.32
C ILE A 854 -25.01 10.33 6.73
N GLU A 855 -25.92 11.28 6.88
CA GLU A 855 -26.47 11.71 8.19
C GLU A 855 -27.54 10.76 8.75
N GLY A 856 -27.79 9.61 8.10
CA GLY A 856 -28.70 8.56 8.58
C GLY A 856 -30.13 8.66 8.05
N GLY A 857 -30.38 9.56 7.08
CA GLY A 857 -31.64 9.61 6.33
C GLY A 857 -31.66 8.59 5.19
N LYS A 858 -32.82 8.44 4.53
CA LYS A 858 -32.96 7.67 3.30
C LYS A 858 -32.90 8.57 2.09
N ALA A 859 -32.39 8.07 0.97
CA ALA A 859 -32.43 8.77 -0.30
C ALA A 859 -33.90 9.04 -0.71
N THR A 860 -34.16 10.19 -1.31
CA THR A 860 -35.48 10.52 -1.85
C THR A 860 -35.70 9.67 -3.10
N THR A 861 -36.75 8.85 -3.10
CA THR A 861 -37.25 8.26 -4.34
C THR A 861 -37.91 9.41 -5.13
N SER A 862 -37.64 9.48 -6.44
CA SER A 862 -38.17 10.53 -7.33
C SER A 862 -39.65 10.78 -7.06
N ARG A 863 -40.03 12.05 -6.94
CA ARG A 863 -41.38 12.53 -6.53
C ARG A 863 -42.48 12.31 -7.57
N ASN A 864 -42.24 11.52 -8.61
CA ASN A 864 -43.33 11.16 -9.53
C ASN A 864 -43.12 9.80 -10.07
N GLU A 865 -44.07 8.94 -9.78
CA GLU A 865 -44.26 7.56 -10.20
C GLU A 865 -43.66 6.52 -9.23
N GLU A 866 -44.58 5.78 -8.56
CA GLU A 866 -44.34 4.37 -8.30
C GLU A 866 -43.58 3.77 -9.51
N PRO A 867 -42.52 2.99 -9.31
CA PRO A 867 -41.84 2.42 -10.44
C PRO A 867 -42.90 1.71 -11.26
N LYS A 868 -43.28 2.27 -12.43
CA LYS A 868 -43.92 1.50 -13.44
C LYS A 868 -42.97 0.37 -13.70
N LEU A 869 -43.25 -0.76 -13.06
CA LEU A 869 -42.79 -2.05 -13.53
C LEU A 869 -43.08 -2.01 -15.02
N ILE A 870 -42.05 -1.81 -15.81
CA ILE A 870 -42.09 -2.06 -17.25
C ILE A 870 -42.40 -3.55 -17.30
N GLN A 871 -43.69 -3.89 -17.41
CA GLN A 871 -44.08 -5.17 -17.87
C GLN A 871 -43.45 -5.27 -19.26
N VAL A 872 -42.33 -5.96 -19.33
CA VAL A 872 -41.79 -6.48 -20.59
C VAL A 872 -42.84 -7.46 -21.06
N THR A 873 -43.76 -6.93 -21.84
CA THR A 873 -44.64 -7.76 -22.64
C THR A 873 -43.76 -8.47 -23.66
N PHE A 874 -43.37 -9.68 -23.33
CA PHE A 874 -42.88 -10.61 -24.33
C PHE A 874 -44.00 -10.72 -25.35
N ALA A 875 -43.76 -10.31 -26.59
CA ALA A 875 -44.64 -10.58 -27.72
C ALA A 875 -44.80 -12.08 -27.75
N ASN A 876 -46.04 -12.52 -27.48
CA ASN A 876 -46.46 -13.92 -27.70
C ASN A 876 -46.20 -14.22 -29.18
N THR A 877 -45.17 -14.99 -29.48
CA THR A 877 -45.18 -15.86 -30.63
C THR A 877 -45.93 -17.10 -30.23
N ASP A 878 -47.10 -17.29 -30.83
CA ASP A 878 -47.92 -18.48 -30.73
C ASP A 878 -47.07 -19.73 -30.97
N PHE A 879 -46.78 -20.47 -29.89
CA PHE A 879 -46.49 -21.88 -29.97
C PHE A 879 -47.66 -22.58 -29.30
N GLN A 880 -48.42 -23.30 -30.10
CA GLN A 880 -49.41 -24.26 -29.63
C GLN A 880 -48.73 -25.26 -28.72
N ALA A 881 -49.16 -25.32 -27.48
CA ALA A 881 -48.76 -26.34 -26.52
C ALA A 881 -49.74 -27.51 -26.69
N ASP A 882 -49.17 -28.66 -26.99
CA ASP A 882 -49.88 -29.95 -26.76
C ASP A 882 -49.97 -30.18 -25.25
N GLU A 883 -51.19 -30.40 -24.79
CA GLU A 883 -51.51 -30.85 -23.44
C GLU A 883 -51.01 -32.28 -23.27
N ASP A 884 -50.34 -32.50 -22.16
CA ASP A 884 -50.27 -33.68 -21.31
C ASP A 884 -48.80 -34.00 -20.92
N GLU A 885 -48.45 -33.62 -19.69
CA GLU A 885 -47.81 -34.49 -18.69
C GLU A 885 -47.44 -33.67 -17.44
N ALA A 886 -48.06 -34.07 -16.36
CA ALA A 886 -47.77 -33.54 -15.03
C ALA A 886 -46.40 -34.03 -14.55
N ILE A 887 -45.44 -33.14 -14.40
CA ILE A 887 -44.13 -33.43 -13.80
C ILE A 887 -44.16 -33.06 -12.31
N VAL A 888 -44.01 -34.08 -11.48
CA VAL A 888 -43.80 -33.99 -10.03
C VAL A 888 -42.43 -33.34 -9.79
N PRO A 889 -42.25 -32.39 -8.86
CA PRO A 889 -40.93 -31.82 -8.60
C PRO A 889 -40.06 -32.83 -7.86
N GLU A 890 -39.04 -33.32 -8.53
CA GLU A 890 -37.95 -34.02 -7.88
C GLU A 890 -37.00 -33.03 -7.21
N THR A 891 -36.57 -33.38 -6.02
CA THR A 891 -35.63 -32.72 -5.12
C THR A 891 -34.34 -32.31 -5.83
N LEU A 892 -33.97 -31.03 -5.66
CA LEU A 892 -32.64 -30.49 -5.99
C LEU A 892 -31.57 -31.26 -5.20
N VAL A 893 -30.73 -31.97 -5.93
CA VAL A 893 -29.47 -32.52 -5.42
C VAL A 893 -28.43 -31.45 -5.51
N VAL A 894 -27.93 -31.03 -4.36
CA VAL A 894 -26.75 -30.14 -4.24
C VAL A 894 -25.54 -30.95 -4.67
N TYR A 895 -24.89 -30.54 -5.74
CA TYR A 895 -23.54 -31.00 -6.05
C TYR A 895 -22.54 -30.14 -5.29
N GLU A 896 -21.88 -30.74 -4.29
CA GLU A 896 -20.56 -30.32 -3.82
C GLU A 896 -19.51 -30.74 -4.86
N GLU A 897 -18.39 -29.97 -4.93
CA GLU A 897 -17.12 -30.19 -5.64
C GLU A 897 -17.01 -29.61 -7.07
N PHE A 898 -16.17 -28.66 -7.28
CA PHE A 898 -14.69 -28.68 -7.37
C PHE A 898 -14.15 -27.23 -7.30
#